data_730c832fa89901d4fb73ad43868126e3
#
_entry.id   730c832fa89901d4fb73ad43868126e3
#
_cell.length_a   1.000
_cell.length_b   1.000
_cell.length_c   1.000
_cell.angle_alpha   90.00
_cell.angle_beta   90.00
_cell.angle_gamma   90.00
#
_symmetry.space_group_name_H-M   'P 1'
#
loop_
_entity.id
_entity.type
_entity.pdbx_description
1 polymer ?
#
loop_
_entity_poly.entity_id
_entity_poly.type
_entity_poly.pdbx_seq_one_letter_code
_entity_poly.pdbx_strand_id
1 'polypeptide(L)'
;MIVWALLGVCIIAFAAQQQKDGPQQKPAQQPKVDFTVNYAVESNYNTADLRKQLFDKKDTTVMLVSHRGDWHGTAENSLHAIQKAIEKGCAAVAVDVRKTRDDSLVLMADETVDRMTNGKGRVADLTLAELRALTLKEYHGNPTPLLVPTLEEALRFCKGKILITVSNYNDYKKDIDALVKQTDTGTEFFRLDKIPRKTAATWKMAIEHEQVPHDSVYAVYGRLRAKGVTVFVTDAPKAFNGFLNISHVMASKSVSRVYGDGQKVDYILVRYDHAIDGATVNKNTYEVENHEVADAFTSSTETPDGRADQGNNVIIVLKNTLYLDNTNTSAKSTTPATDTAKNETRDEQQHAIPTITAGSKPERKNNPYPTTVVFRQTTPVKTTDGKTYTERLLLRNTMAGTLVVDDFKQKVYRDSKTGDSLRYNIFVPSKETDASRKYPLVVFLHDASCAGQEDTYTLRQGLGAVVWAMPEEQAKHPCIVVAPQFDEVVVDDDYHQTSAAESTADLIRNLLARYPVDTTRVYITGQSMGCMMTYLLMSKYPSLFAAGYLVAGHWRASDLAPMSKKPLWLVSSAGKSKEGAEEAIAEWQQHGGVAATAEWPLTATDEERDAATAALLAQGGNIHYSHLTSGSHFDTWRVAYGFRAIRDWLFRQHNRGE
;
A
#
# COMPACT_ATOMS: atom_id res chain seq x y z
N MET A 1 -19.69 42.54 17.85
CA MET A 1 -18.92 42.03 19.05
C MET A 1 -19.85 42.07 20.27
N ILE A 2 -20.96 41.37 20.25
CA ILE A 2 -21.91 41.12 21.37
C ILE A 2 -22.90 40.02 20.88
N VAL A 3 -22.48 38.79 20.69
CA VAL A 3 -23.37 37.62 20.46
C VAL A 3 -22.77 36.29 20.95
N TRP A 4 -21.55 36.27 21.48
CA TRP A 4 -20.88 35.03 21.93
C TRP A 4 -20.76 34.89 23.46
N ALA A 5 -21.43 35.73 24.26
CA ALA A 5 -21.33 35.72 25.70
C ALA A 5 -22.56 35.10 26.43
N LEU A 6 -23.52 34.53 25.71
CA LEU A 6 -24.79 34.02 26.32
C LEU A 6 -24.99 32.50 26.22
N LEU A 7 -24.06 31.75 25.62
CA LEU A 7 -24.12 30.28 25.54
C LEU A 7 -23.24 29.55 26.55
N GLY A 8 -22.41 30.26 27.31
CA GLY A 8 -21.50 29.67 28.31
C GLY A 8 -22.06 29.56 29.74
N VAL A 9 -23.24 30.15 30.03
CA VAL A 9 -23.76 30.22 31.42
C VAL A 9 -24.91 29.27 31.68
N CYS A 10 -25.51 28.64 30.68
CA CYS A 10 -26.65 27.72 30.86
C CYS A 10 -26.29 26.26 31.20
N ILE A 11 -25.01 25.86 31.16
CA ILE A 11 -24.61 24.46 31.46
C ILE A 11 -24.16 24.25 32.92
N ILE A 12 -23.87 25.32 33.66
CA ILE A 12 -23.42 25.21 35.07
C ILE A 12 -24.59 25.36 36.09
N ALA A 13 -25.77 25.76 35.65
CA ALA A 13 -26.92 25.98 36.60
C ALA A 13 -27.88 24.79 36.75
N PHE A 14 -27.63 23.62 36.10
CA PHE A 14 -28.53 22.46 36.18
C PHE A 14 -28.02 21.33 37.13
N ALA A 15 -26.88 21.49 37.77
CA ALA A 15 -26.28 20.46 38.66
C ALA A 15 -26.45 20.70 40.16
N ALA A 16 -27.19 21.73 40.58
CA ALA A 16 -27.25 22.12 42.01
C ALA A 16 -28.64 22.14 42.64
N GLN A 17 -29.67 21.53 42.06
CA GLN A 17 -30.98 21.53 42.68
C GLN A 17 -31.79 20.27 42.37
N GLN A 18 -31.41 19.15 43.02
CA GLN A 18 -32.32 18.05 43.39
C GLN A 18 -31.62 17.08 44.38
N GLN A 19 -31.65 17.45 45.64
CA GLN A 19 -31.49 16.52 46.72
C GLN A 19 -32.67 16.69 47.65
N LYS A 20 -33.74 15.92 47.43
CA LYS A 20 -34.74 15.51 48.41
C LYS A 20 -35.53 14.30 47.91
N ASP A 21 -35.30 13.19 48.57
CA ASP A 21 -36.18 12.05 48.84
C ASP A 21 -37.07 11.49 47.74
N GLY A 22 -36.62 10.36 47.15
CA GLY A 22 -37.42 9.43 46.35
C GLY A 22 -36.81 8.02 46.43
N PRO A 23 -37.56 6.93 46.21
CA PRO A 23 -37.19 5.57 46.56
C PRO A 23 -35.97 5.05 45.83
N GLN A 24 -35.17 4.22 46.51
CA GLN A 24 -33.99 3.54 46.03
C GLN A 24 -34.22 2.91 44.64
N GLN A 25 -33.74 3.55 43.60
CA GLN A 25 -33.62 2.95 42.28
C GLN A 25 -32.46 1.97 42.28
N LYS A 26 -32.74 0.73 41.82
CA LYS A 26 -31.71 -0.28 41.53
C LYS A 26 -30.61 0.38 40.67
N PRO A 27 -29.32 0.02 40.89
CA PRO A 27 -28.24 0.57 40.07
C PRO A 27 -28.58 0.36 38.61
N ALA A 28 -28.57 1.45 37.84
CA ALA A 28 -28.75 1.42 36.39
C ALA A 28 -27.73 0.44 35.82
N GLN A 29 -28.19 -0.54 35.05
CA GLN A 29 -27.30 -1.40 34.28
C GLN A 29 -26.44 -0.50 33.41
N GLN A 30 -25.14 -0.55 33.63
CA GLN A 30 -24.16 0.13 32.76
C GLN A 30 -24.47 -0.24 31.32
N PRO A 31 -24.41 0.72 30.37
CA PRO A 31 -24.57 0.40 28.96
C PRO A 31 -23.54 -0.68 28.62
N LYS A 32 -24.03 -1.85 28.21
CA LYS A 32 -23.15 -2.88 27.65
C LYS A 32 -22.47 -2.23 26.48
N VAL A 33 -21.14 -2.14 26.53
CA VAL A 33 -20.35 -1.79 25.36
C VAL A 33 -20.73 -2.81 24.30
N ASP A 34 -21.24 -2.33 23.18
CA ASP A 34 -21.59 -3.17 22.06
C ASP A 34 -20.30 -3.67 21.44
N PHE A 35 -19.95 -4.93 21.71
CA PHE A 35 -18.82 -5.63 21.15
C PHE A 35 -19.00 -5.95 19.65
N THR A 36 -20.05 -5.43 19.01
CA THR A 36 -20.32 -5.59 17.58
C THR A 36 -19.48 -4.72 16.66
N VAL A 37 -18.48 -3.99 17.14
CA VAL A 37 -17.35 -3.62 16.29
C VAL A 37 -16.67 -4.94 15.95
N ASN A 38 -16.85 -5.36 14.72
CA ASN A 38 -16.53 -6.68 14.19
C ASN A 38 -15.00 -6.88 14.20
N TYR A 39 -14.42 -7.14 15.36
CA TYR A 39 -13.04 -7.58 15.54
C TYR A 39 -12.94 -9.07 15.19
N ALA A 40 -13.38 -9.45 13.98
CA ALA A 40 -13.25 -10.79 13.46
C ALA A 40 -11.79 -11.07 13.09
N VAL A 41 -10.91 -11.08 14.09
CA VAL A 41 -9.54 -11.57 13.95
C VAL A 41 -9.53 -13.01 14.42
N GLU A 42 -9.39 -13.92 13.50
CA GLU A 42 -9.03 -15.30 13.79
C GLU A 42 -7.53 -15.35 14.11
N SER A 43 -7.19 -15.92 15.26
CA SER A 43 -5.79 -16.24 15.56
C SER A 43 -5.37 -17.46 14.76
N ASN A 44 -4.22 -17.38 14.10
CA ASN A 44 -3.61 -18.53 13.43
C ASN A 44 -2.95 -19.51 14.44
N TYR A 45 -3.11 -19.29 15.76
CA TYR A 45 -2.44 -20.05 16.79
C TYR A 45 -3.42 -20.64 17.80
N ASN A 46 -3.12 -21.85 18.25
CA ASN A 46 -3.72 -22.40 19.45
C ASN A 46 -2.98 -21.80 20.67
N THR A 47 -3.68 -21.06 21.53
CA THR A 47 -3.08 -20.40 22.71
C THR A 47 -2.47 -21.39 23.69
N ALA A 48 -3.01 -22.61 23.82
CA ALA A 48 -2.46 -23.67 24.66
C ALA A 48 -1.07 -24.15 24.11
N ASP A 49 -0.93 -24.28 22.79
CA ASP A 49 0.34 -24.64 22.16
C ASP A 49 1.36 -23.52 22.30
N LEU A 50 0.94 -22.25 22.08
CA LEU A 50 1.81 -21.10 22.32
C LEU A 50 2.30 -21.06 23.76
N ARG A 51 1.41 -21.30 24.73
CA ARG A 51 1.78 -21.37 26.14
C ARG A 51 2.78 -22.48 26.42
N LYS A 52 2.53 -23.68 25.89
CA LYS A 52 3.44 -24.83 26.01
C LYS A 52 4.83 -24.48 25.49
N GLN A 53 4.92 -23.90 24.28
CA GLN A 53 6.18 -23.46 23.69
C GLN A 53 6.87 -22.37 24.53
N LEU A 54 6.11 -21.37 25.02
CA LEU A 54 6.66 -20.28 25.83
C LEU A 54 7.30 -20.80 27.13
N PHE A 55 6.75 -21.84 27.74
CA PHE A 55 7.23 -22.42 28.98
C PHE A 55 8.13 -23.65 28.83
N ASP A 56 8.39 -24.12 27.61
CA ASP A 56 9.39 -25.16 27.37
C ASP A 56 10.79 -24.53 27.30
N LYS A 57 11.62 -24.82 28.32
CA LYS A 57 13.01 -24.35 28.43
C LYS A 57 13.87 -24.77 27.24
N LYS A 58 13.52 -25.86 26.56
CA LYS A 58 14.27 -26.42 25.43
C LYS A 58 13.82 -25.89 24.09
N ASP A 59 12.64 -25.29 24.04
CA ASP A 59 12.12 -24.71 22.83
C ASP A 59 12.93 -23.47 22.41
N THR A 60 13.41 -23.45 21.17
CA THR A 60 14.22 -22.38 20.59
C THR A 60 13.45 -21.48 19.64
N THR A 61 12.16 -21.74 19.45
CA THR A 61 11.28 -20.92 18.60
C THR A 61 11.28 -19.47 19.08
N VAL A 62 11.47 -18.53 18.17
CA VAL A 62 11.42 -17.11 18.53
C VAL A 62 9.98 -16.71 18.77
N MET A 63 9.72 -16.06 19.90
CA MET A 63 8.42 -15.57 20.27
C MET A 63 8.46 -14.07 20.52
N LEU A 64 7.47 -13.34 19.97
CA LEU A 64 7.30 -11.91 20.24
C LEU A 64 6.20 -11.67 21.22
N VAL A 65 6.50 -10.79 22.18
CA VAL A 65 5.55 -10.16 23.08
C VAL A 65 5.46 -8.69 22.69
N SER A 66 4.34 -8.30 22.11
CA SER A 66 4.10 -6.91 21.73
C SER A 66 3.79 -6.08 22.97
N HIS A 67 4.62 -5.10 23.29
CA HIS A 67 4.44 -4.23 24.44
C HIS A 67 3.40 -3.15 24.11
N ARG A 68 2.30 -3.10 24.90
CA ARG A 68 1.13 -2.23 24.70
C ARG A 68 0.35 -2.49 23.40
N GLY A 69 0.54 -3.68 22.78
CA GLY A 69 0.04 -4.00 21.44
C GLY A 69 0.88 -3.38 20.30
N ASP A 70 0.45 -3.60 19.06
CA ASP A 70 1.05 -2.87 17.91
C ASP A 70 0.36 -1.50 17.76
N TRP A 71 0.88 -0.52 18.47
CA TRP A 71 0.27 0.82 18.59
C TRP A 71 0.69 1.79 17.49
N HIS A 72 1.55 1.42 16.54
CA HIS A 72 1.91 2.26 15.39
C HIS A 72 0.67 2.56 14.52
N GLY A 73 0.28 3.85 14.48
CA GLY A 73 -0.94 4.32 13.81
C GLY A 73 -2.25 3.94 14.51
N THR A 74 -2.20 3.71 15.84
CA THR A 74 -3.35 3.57 16.73
C THR A 74 -2.95 3.93 18.16
N ALA A 75 -3.88 3.86 19.13
CA ALA A 75 -3.58 4.12 20.52
C ALA A 75 -2.94 2.90 21.21
N GLU A 76 -1.85 3.13 21.97
CA GLU A 76 -1.24 2.12 22.85
C GLU A 76 -2.22 1.63 23.92
N ASN A 77 -2.04 0.39 24.44
CA ASN A 77 -2.92 -0.20 25.43
C ASN A 77 -4.42 -0.17 25.05
N SER A 78 -4.75 -0.25 23.76
CA SER A 78 -6.10 -0.35 23.23
C SER A 78 -6.41 -1.76 22.72
N LEU A 79 -7.68 -2.14 22.64
CA LEU A 79 -8.08 -3.41 22.02
C LEU A 79 -7.67 -3.46 20.54
N HIS A 80 -7.68 -2.32 19.85
CA HIS A 80 -7.25 -2.23 18.48
C HIS A 80 -5.73 -2.47 18.31
N ALA A 81 -4.90 -1.98 19.25
CA ALA A 81 -3.47 -2.31 19.26
C ALA A 81 -3.21 -3.80 19.53
N ILE A 82 -4.01 -4.42 20.40
CA ILE A 82 -3.96 -5.88 20.64
C ILE A 82 -4.38 -6.63 19.36
N GLN A 83 -5.44 -6.21 18.69
CA GLN A 83 -5.85 -6.77 17.41
C GLN A 83 -4.73 -6.72 16.37
N LYS A 84 -4.10 -5.56 16.19
CA LYS A 84 -2.97 -5.41 15.27
C LYS A 84 -1.78 -6.32 15.63
N ALA A 85 -1.52 -6.54 16.92
CA ALA A 85 -0.50 -7.49 17.36
C ALA A 85 -0.85 -8.94 16.97
N ILE A 86 -2.14 -9.34 17.03
CA ILE A 86 -2.62 -10.64 16.56
C ILE A 86 -2.41 -10.74 15.04
N GLU A 87 -2.84 -9.73 14.28
CA GLU A 87 -2.68 -9.66 12.82
C GLU A 87 -1.21 -9.72 12.38
N LYS A 88 -0.31 -9.20 13.21
CA LYS A 88 1.14 -9.29 13.00
C LYS A 88 1.75 -10.64 13.42
N GLY A 89 0.94 -11.56 13.95
CA GLY A 89 1.39 -12.87 14.39
C GLY A 89 2.24 -12.86 15.67
N CYS A 90 2.05 -11.87 16.55
CA CYS A 90 2.68 -11.89 17.88
C CYS A 90 2.16 -13.06 18.71
N ALA A 91 3.04 -13.72 19.44
CA ALA A 91 2.66 -14.82 20.34
C ALA A 91 1.93 -14.32 21.60
N ALA A 92 2.26 -13.09 22.01
CA ALA A 92 1.71 -12.50 23.23
C ALA A 92 1.66 -10.97 23.15
N VAL A 93 0.85 -10.37 24.04
CA VAL A 93 0.88 -8.95 24.33
C VAL A 93 1.20 -8.71 25.81
N ALA A 94 1.94 -7.65 26.08
CA ALA A 94 2.16 -7.13 27.43
C ALA A 94 1.43 -5.79 27.53
N VAL A 95 0.53 -5.64 28.50
CA VAL A 95 -0.25 -4.42 28.75
C VAL A 95 0.11 -3.79 30.08
N ASP A 96 -0.06 -2.49 30.20
CA ASP A 96 0.05 -1.78 31.48
C ASP A 96 -1.33 -1.53 32.04
N VAL A 97 -1.48 -1.60 33.38
CA VAL A 97 -2.75 -1.36 34.03
C VAL A 97 -2.66 -0.28 35.11
N ARG A 98 -3.75 0.42 35.32
CA ARG A 98 -3.97 1.34 36.45
C ARG A 98 -5.33 1.06 37.07
N LYS A 99 -5.49 1.42 38.32
CA LYS A 99 -6.75 1.28 39.08
C LYS A 99 -7.46 2.62 39.12
N THR A 100 -8.74 2.63 38.81
CA THR A 100 -9.63 3.79 38.95
C THR A 100 -10.07 4.00 40.38
N ARG A 101 -10.73 5.13 40.69
CA ARG A 101 -11.29 5.45 42.00
C ARG A 101 -12.34 4.43 42.49
N ASP A 102 -13.06 3.82 41.55
CA ASP A 102 -14.07 2.78 41.75
C ASP A 102 -13.54 1.36 41.55
N ASP A 103 -12.24 1.16 41.81
CA ASP A 103 -11.53 -0.12 41.81
C ASP A 103 -11.49 -0.90 40.49
N SER A 104 -11.83 -0.30 39.34
CA SER A 104 -11.70 -0.94 38.03
C SER A 104 -10.25 -0.93 37.56
N LEU A 105 -9.74 -2.07 37.06
CA LEU A 105 -8.45 -2.11 36.35
C LEU A 105 -8.64 -1.75 34.89
N VAL A 106 -7.96 -0.70 34.43
CA VAL A 106 -8.01 -0.19 33.07
C VAL A 106 -6.63 -0.27 32.40
N LEU A 107 -6.60 -0.42 31.07
CA LEU A 107 -5.35 -0.42 30.34
C LEU A 107 -4.82 1.03 30.19
N MET A 108 -3.77 1.34 30.94
CA MET A 108 -3.17 2.66 30.94
C MET A 108 -1.70 2.56 31.36
N ALA A 109 -0.79 3.16 30.58
CA ALA A 109 0.64 3.16 30.90
C ALA A 109 0.97 4.16 32.01
N ASP A 110 0.47 5.39 31.88
CA ASP A 110 0.80 6.51 32.75
C ASP A 110 -0.11 6.54 34.00
N GLU A 111 0.32 7.19 35.06
CA GLU A 111 -0.53 7.45 36.24
C GLU A 111 -1.63 8.48 35.93
N THR A 112 -1.44 9.30 34.91
CA THR A 112 -2.40 10.33 34.48
C THR A 112 -2.94 10.00 33.09
N VAL A 113 -4.12 10.52 32.74
CA VAL A 113 -4.74 10.35 31.44
C VAL A 113 -4.24 11.33 30.38
N ASP A 114 -3.40 12.29 30.75
CA ASP A 114 -3.05 13.49 29.94
C ASP A 114 -2.41 13.18 28.60
N ARG A 115 -1.47 12.26 28.56
CA ARG A 115 -0.76 11.89 27.34
C ARG A 115 -1.62 11.01 26.42
N MET A 116 -2.24 9.99 27.02
CA MET A 116 -2.91 8.94 26.26
C MET A 116 -4.35 9.27 25.88
N THR A 117 -4.96 10.30 26.49
CA THR A 117 -6.37 10.65 26.23
C THR A 117 -6.56 12.15 25.98
N ASN A 118 -7.79 12.53 25.58
CA ASN A 118 -8.20 13.93 25.47
C ASN A 118 -8.56 14.57 26.83
N GLY A 119 -8.45 13.82 27.96
CA GLY A 119 -8.69 14.32 29.30
C GLY A 119 -7.44 14.74 30.03
N LYS A 120 -7.62 15.06 31.33
CA LYS A 120 -6.53 15.42 32.27
C LYS A 120 -6.81 14.87 33.67
N GLY A 121 -5.75 14.63 34.43
CA GLY A 121 -5.81 14.20 35.82
C GLY A 121 -5.32 12.78 36.04
N ARG A 122 -5.33 12.35 37.29
CA ARG A 122 -4.85 11.01 37.67
C ARG A 122 -5.94 9.96 37.41
N VAL A 123 -5.55 8.79 36.93
CA VAL A 123 -6.46 7.65 36.73
C VAL A 123 -7.15 7.26 38.05
N ALA A 124 -6.41 7.29 39.19
CA ALA A 124 -6.92 6.95 40.49
C ALA A 124 -7.99 7.93 41.04
N ASP A 125 -8.09 9.13 40.45
CA ASP A 125 -9.08 10.13 40.86
C ASP A 125 -10.37 10.07 40.01
N LEU A 126 -10.38 9.25 38.95
CA LEU A 126 -11.49 9.09 38.00
C LEU A 126 -12.21 7.73 38.26
N THR A 127 -13.51 7.71 38.14
CA THR A 127 -14.28 6.48 38.01
C THR A 127 -14.16 5.90 36.60
N LEU A 128 -14.47 4.62 36.42
CA LEU A 128 -14.54 4.00 35.10
C LEU A 128 -15.48 4.75 34.14
N ALA A 129 -16.61 5.24 34.63
CA ALA A 129 -17.57 6.01 33.84
C ALA A 129 -17.00 7.33 33.35
N GLU A 130 -16.29 8.08 34.20
CA GLU A 130 -15.62 9.32 33.87
C GLU A 130 -14.48 9.04 32.84
N LEU A 131 -13.71 7.97 33.01
CA LEU A 131 -12.67 7.57 32.11
C LEU A 131 -13.19 7.16 30.74
N ARG A 132 -14.37 6.52 30.68
CA ARG A 132 -15.04 6.11 29.43
C ARG A 132 -15.62 7.28 28.63
N ALA A 133 -15.77 8.44 29.23
CA ALA A 133 -16.12 9.67 28.51
C ALA A 133 -14.92 10.26 27.73
N LEU A 134 -13.71 9.74 27.96
CA LEU A 134 -12.50 10.16 27.26
C LEU A 134 -12.20 9.26 26.09
N THR A 135 -11.58 9.83 25.06
CA THR A 135 -11.05 9.10 23.91
C THR A 135 -9.54 9.01 23.96
N LEU A 136 -9.01 7.88 23.52
CA LEU A 136 -7.57 7.66 23.41
C LEU A 136 -6.96 8.50 22.27
N LYS A 137 -5.69 8.83 22.41
CA LYS A 137 -4.85 9.43 21.39
C LYS A 137 -3.85 8.38 20.88
N GLU A 138 -3.48 8.47 19.61
CA GLU A 138 -2.30 7.77 19.12
C GLU A 138 -1.01 8.39 19.70
N TYR A 139 0.12 7.73 19.50
CA TYR A 139 1.42 8.15 20.08
C TYR A 139 1.82 9.58 19.73
N HIS A 140 1.52 10.08 18.54
CA HIS A 140 1.82 11.46 18.11
C HIS A 140 0.79 12.49 18.61
N GLY A 141 -0.18 12.07 19.43
CA GLY A 141 -1.18 12.94 20.05
C GLY A 141 -2.44 13.19 19.22
N ASN A 142 -2.57 12.58 18.04
CA ASN A 142 -3.79 12.70 17.23
C ASN A 142 -4.95 11.95 17.91
N PRO A 143 -6.17 12.54 17.91
CA PRO A 143 -7.33 11.90 18.52
C PRO A 143 -7.76 10.64 17.75
N THR A 144 -8.22 9.64 18.49
CA THR A 144 -8.85 8.44 17.93
C THR A 144 -10.28 8.32 18.45
N PRO A 145 -11.15 7.53 17.83
CA PRO A 145 -12.48 7.21 18.39
C PRO A 145 -12.43 6.11 19.46
N LEU A 146 -11.25 5.65 19.87
CA LEU A 146 -11.08 4.51 20.77
C LEU A 146 -11.25 4.94 22.22
N LEU A 147 -11.91 4.08 23.01
CA LEU A 147 -12.08 4.26 24.44
C LEU A 147 -11.01 3.50 25.23
N VAL A 148 -10.77 3.92 26.46
CA VAL A 148 -9.87 3.22 27.40
C VAL A 148 -10.50 1.88 27.78
N PRO A 149 -9.87 0.71 27.47
CA PRO A 149 -10.41 -0.59 27.82
C PRO A 149 -10.12 -0.96 29.27
N THR A 150 -10.96 -1.80 29.85
CA THR A 150 -10.65 -2.48 31.12
C THR A 150 -9.74 -3.70 30.87
N LEU A 151 -9.05 -4.15 31.91
CA LEU A 151 -8.29 -5.40 31.87
C LEU A 151 -9.20 -6.60 31.59
N GLU A 152 -10.42 -6.59 32.16
CA GLU A 152 -11.41 -7.65 31.91
C GLU A 152 -11.74 -7.77 30.44
N GLU A 153 -11.99 -6.66 29.77
CA GLU A 153 -12.25 -6.62 28.31
C GLU A 153 -11.06 -7.14 27.51
N ALA A 154 -9.85 -6.73 27.87
CA ALA A 154 -8.64 -7.21 27.21
C ALA A 154 -8.42 -8.71 27.39
N LEU A 155 -8.63 -9.24 28.60
CA LEU A 155 -8.55 -10.68 28.89
C LEU A 155 -9.55 -11.47 28.04
N ARG A 156 -10.83 -11.05 28.04
CA ARG A 156 -11.87 -11.67 27.21
C ARG A 156 -11.58 -11.58 25.72
N PHE A 157 -11.04 -10.46 25.28
CA PHE A 157 -10.64 -10.25 23.88
C PHE A 157 -9.50 -11.19 23.45
N CYS A 158 -8.51 -11.42 24.33
CA CYS A 158 -7.37 -12.29 24.06
C CYS A 158 -7.71 -13.78 24.12
N LYS A 159 -8.83 -14.18 24.72
CA LYS A 159 -9.21 -15.58 24.92
C LYS A 159 -9.25 -16.35 23.62
N GLY A 160 -8.46 -17.43 23.52
CA GLY A 160 -8.32 -18.26 22.33
C GLY A 160 -7.57 -17.61 21.15
N LYS A 161 -7.03 -16.38 21.31
CA LYS A 161 -6.45 -15.64 20.18
C LYS A 161 -4.96 -15.32 20.37
N ILE A 162 -4.55 -14.90 21.57
CA ILE A 162 -3.18 -14.47 21.86
C ILE A 162 -2.90 -14.59 23.36
N LEU A 163 -1.67 -14.86 23.75
CA LEU A 163 -1.27 -14.81 25.14
C LEU A 163 -1.21 -13.35 25.64
N ILE A 164 -1.53 -13.14 26.92
CA ILE A 164 -1.52 -11.81 27.54
C ILE A 164 -0.77 -11.81 28.86
N THR A 165 0.00 -10.76 29.11
CA THR A 165 0.65 -10.49 30.38
C THR A 165 0.46 -9.03 30.78
N VAL A 166 0.59 -8.74 32.09
CA VAL A 166 0.56 -7.38 32.62
C VAL A 166 1.96 -6.98 33.06
N SER A 167 2.49 -5.88 32.54
CA SER A 167 3.87 -5.43 32.79
C SER A 167 4.11 -5.08 34.27
N ASN A 168 3.13 -4.44 34.89
CA ASN A 168 3.15 -4.07 36.31
C ASN A 168 2.26 -4.98 37.20
N TYR A 169 2.27 -6.29 36.91
CA TYR A 169 1.46 -7.29 37.60
C TYR A 169 1.53 -7.24 39.13
N ASN A 170 2.75 -7.02 39.67
CA ASN A 170 2.94 -7.06 41.12
C ASN A 170 2.18 -5.98 41.88
N ASP A 171 1.87 -4.85 41.26
CA ASP A 171 1.17 -3.71 41.84
C ASP A 171 -0.31 -4.05 42.14
N TYR A 172 -0.89 -4.93 41.30
CA TYR A 172 -2.32 -5.28 41.33
C TYR A 172 -2.59 -6.80 41.36
N LYS A 173 -1.65 -7.57 41.88
CA LYS A 173 -1.64 -9.03 41.78
C LYS A 173 -2.97 -9.69 42.17
N LYS A 174 -3.59 -9.31 43.30
CA LYS A 174 -4.83 -9.93 43.76
C LYS A 174 -6.00 -9.70 42.81
N ASP A 175 -6.11 -8.48 42.28
CA ASP A 175 -7.21 -8.08 41.40
C ASP A 175 -7.05 -8.73 40.03
N ILE A 176 -5.81 -8.80 39.52
CA ILE A 176 -5.49 -9.47 38.25
C ILE A 176 -5.80 -10.96 38.35
N ASP A 177 -5.32 -11.66 39.39
CA ASP A 177 -5.57 -13.08 39.58
C ASP A 177 -7.10 -13.37 39.69
N ALA A 178 -7.86 -12.50 40.34
CA ALA A 178 -9.31 -12.62 40.41
C ALA A 178 -9.99 -12.48 39.06
N LEU A 179 -9.58 -11.48 38.25
CA LEU A 179 -10.08 -11.26 36.89
C LEU A 179 -9.73 -12.41 35.94
N VAL A 180 -8.50 -12.91 35.97
CA VAL A 180 -8.09 -14.08 35.19
C VAL A 180 -8.94 -15.30 35.48
N LYS A 181 -9.26 -15.54 36.77
CA LYS A 181 -10.16 -16.62 37.15
C LYS A 181 -11.60 -16.36 36.71
N GLN A 182 -12.10 -15.13 36.89
CA GLN A 182 -13.47 -14.73 36.54
C GLN A 182 -13.70 -14.83 35.02
N THR A 183 -12.70 -14.47 34.19
CA THR A 183 -12.80 -14.49 32.74
C THR A 183 -12.47 -15.84 32.12
N ASP A 184 -12.00 -16.80 32.95
CA ASP A 184 -11.54 -18.12 32.50
C ASP A 184 -10.46 -17.99 31.38
N THR A 185 -9.46 -17.15 31.66
CA THR A 185 -8.32 -16.86 30.71
C THR A 185 -6.98 -17.33 31.27
N GLY A 186 -7.00 -18.35 32.12
CA GLY A 186 -5.79 -18.92 32.72
C GLY A 186 -4.82 -19.53 31.68
N THR A 187 -5.34 -19.95 30.53
CA THR A 187 -4.51 -20.43 29.42
C THR A 187 -3.76 -19.29 28.73
N GLU A 188 -4.41 -18.18 28.51
CA GLU A 188 -3.85 -17.00 27.83
C GLU A 188 -2.97 -16.16 28.75
N PHE A 189 -3.33 -16.05 30.03
CA PHE A 189 -2.57 -15.21 30.95
C PHE A 189 -1.27 -15.87 31.41
N PHE A 190 -0.18 -15.10 31.41
CA PHE A 190 1.11 -15.55 31.93
C PHE A 190 1.87 -14.40 32.60
N ARG A 191 2.97 -14.78 33.29
CA ARG A 191 3.86 -13.81 33.93
C ARG A 191 5.22 -13.83 33.25
N LEU A 192 5.72 -12.66 32.81
CA LEU A 192 7.02 -12.53 32.17
C LEU A 192 8.19 -13.04 33.03
N ASP A 193 8.12 -12.81 34.36
CA ASP A 193 9.14 -13.25 35.31
C ASP A 193 9.16 -14.77 35.56
N LYS A 194 8.19 -15.51 35.05
CA LYS A 194 8.07 -16.96 35.17
C LYS A 194 8.46 -17.72 33.90
N ILE A 195 8.76 -17.01 32.81
CA ILE A 195 9.22 -17.67 31.58
C ILE A 195 10.61 -18.26 31.82
N PRO A 196 10.80 -19.58 31.60
CA PRO A 196 12.09 -20.24 31.85
C PRO A 196 13.10 -19.99 30.72
N ARG A 197 12.66 -19.39 29.62
CA ARG A 197 13.45 -19.08 28.41
C ARG A 197 14.14 -17.73 28.56
N LYS A 198 15.24 -17.55 27.80
CA LYS A 198 15.98 -16.29 27.83
C LYS A 198 15.20 -15.19 27.10
N THR A 199 14.85 -14.16 27.85
CA THR A 199 14.02 -13.03 27.41
C THR A 199 14.85 -11.75 27.31
N ALA A 200 14.62 -10.94 26.30
CA ALA A 200 15.16 -9.58 26.17
C ALA A 200 14.05 -8.58 25.93
N ALA A 201 14.08 -7.49 26.68
CA ALA A 201 13.22 -6.34 26.47
C ALA A 201 13.92 -5.34 25.53
N THR A 202 13.24 -4.94 24.49
CA THR A 202 13.81 -4.10 23.43
C THR A 202 13.01 -2.81 23.18
N TRP A 203 12.04 -2.46 24.07
CA TRP A 203 11.18 -1.28 23.87
C TRP A 203 11.93 0.04 23.79
N LYS A 204 13.03 0.22 24.51
CA LYS A 204 13.84 1.45 24.45
C LYS A 204 14.50 1.65 23.09
N MET A 205 14.66 0.59 22.31
CA MET A 205 15.26 0.64 20.97
C MET A 205 14.23 1.02 19.90
N ALA A 206 12.95 0.78 20.14
CA ALA A 206 11.90 1.00 19.14
C ALA A 206 11.59 2.49 18.91
N ILE A 207 11.67 3.32 19.95
CA ILE A 207 11.42 4.76 19.85
C ILE A 207 12.54 5.47 19.06
N GLU A 208 13.77 4.95 19.16
CA GLU A 208 14.92 5.47 18.41
C GLU A 208 14.96 4.95 16.96
N HIS A 209 14.21 3.89 16.65
CA HIS A 209 14.35 3.12 15.41
C HIS A 209 13.34 3.46 14.29
N GLU A 210 12.38 4.37 14.46
CA GLU A 210 11.65 4.92 13.33
C GLU A 210 12.56 5.60 12.29
N GLN A 211 13.81 5.93 12.68
CA GLN A 211 14.84 6.58 11.85
C GLN A 211 16.02 5.68 11.49
N VAL A 212 16.10 4.44 11.98
CA VAL A 212 17.26 3.57 11.77
C VAL A 212 17.01 2.60 10.61
N PRO A 213 17.94 2.44 9.67
CA PRO A 213 17.82 1.50 8.57
C PRO A 213 17.53 0.06 9.05
N HIS A 214 16.66 -0.66 8.36
CA HIS A 214 16.26 -2.04 8.66
C HIS A 214 17.44 -2.96 9.00
N ASP A 215 18.59 -2.80 8.35
CA ASP A 215 19.79 -3.63 8.53
C ASP A 215 20.37 -3.57 9.96
N SER A 216 20.25 -2.44 10.66
CA SER A 216 20.75 -2.28 12.02
C SER A 216 19.86 -2.96 13.06
N VAL A 217 18.56 -3.03 12.82
CA VAL A 217 17.60 -3.77 13.66
C VAL A 217 17.92 -5.25 13.60
N TYR A 218 18.11 -5.82 12.41
CA TYR A 218 18.51 -7.22 12.22
C TYR A 218 19.84 -7.57 12.90
N ALA A 219 20.84 -6.67 12.83
CA ALA A 219 22.12 -6.89 13.47
C ALA A 219 22.03 -6.97 15.01
N VAL A 220 21.15 -6.17 15.62
CA VAL A 220 20.92 -6.22 17.07
C VAL A 220 20.24 -7.51 17.48
N TYR A 221 19.20 -7.92 16.72
CA TYR A 221 18.46 -9.15 17.02
C TYR A 221 19.30 -10.39 16.78
N GLY A 222 20.06 -10.44 15.71
CA GLY A 222 21.02 -11.50 15.45
C GLY A 222 22.01 -11.67 16.62
N ARG A 223 22.53 -10.57 17.17
CA ARG A 223 23.41 -10.60 18.35
C ARG A 223 22.70 -11.11 19.62
N LEU A 224 21.46 -10.71 19.85
CA LEU A 224 20.69 -11.18 21.00
C LEU A 224 20.34 -12.66 20.86
N ARG A 225 19.98 -13.10 19.66
CA ARG A 225 19.71 -14.50 19.38
C ARG A 225 20.96 -15.37 19.52
N ALA A 226 22.11 -14.92 19.03
CA ALA A 226 23.39 -15.59 19.24
C ALA A 226 23.74 -15.75 20.74
N LYS A 227 23.21 -14.87 21.60
CA LYS A 227 23.28 -14.98 23.06
C LYS A 227 22.19 -15.90 23.66
N GLY A 228 21.41 -16.58 22.81
CA GLY A 228 20.36 -17.53 23.21
C GLY A 228 19.02 -16.85 23.62
N VAL A 229 18.80 -15.58 23.27
CA VAL A 229 17.50 -14.93 23.48
C VAL A 229 16.49 -15.49 22.46
N THR A 230 15.35 -15.95 22.97
CA THR A 230 14.27 -16.52 22.15
C THR A 230 12.92 -15.88 22.39
N VAL A 231 12.78 -15.04 23.43
CA VAL A 231 11.57 -14.27 23.70
C VAL A 231 11.92 -12.80 23.71
N PHE A 232 11.26 -12.02 22.83
CA PHE A 232 11.49 -10.59 22.68
C PHE A 232 10.25 -9.81 23.08
N VAL A 233 10.40 -8.86 24.00
CA VAL A 233 9.36 -7.89 24.35
C VAL A 233 9.65 -6.59 23.64
N THR A 234 8.75 -6.11 22.78
CA THR A 234 9.04 -5.01 21.86
C THR A 234 7.86 -4.07 21.67
N ASP A 235 8.14 -2.77 21.49
CA ASP A 235 7.18 -1.76 21.06
C ASP A 235 6.98 -1.72 19.53
N ALA A 236 7.87 -2.35 18.76
CA ALA A 236 7.84 -2.35 17.31
C ALA A 236 7.72 -3.76 16.73
N PRO A 237 6.60 -4.47 16.93
CA PRO A 237 6.44 -5.84 16.43
C PRO A 237 6.60 -5.93 14.91
N LYS A 238 6.25 -4.88 14.16
CA LYS A 238 6.43 -4.82 12.71
C LYS A 238 7.90 -4.99 12.29
N ALA A 239 8.83 -4.41 13.04
CA ALA A 239 10.26 -4.53 12.77
C ALA A 239 10.79 -5.95 13.02
N PHE A 240 10.05 -6.76 13.78
CA PHE A 240 10.40 -8.13 14.16
C PHE A 240 9.70 -9.22 13.36
N ASN A 241 8.80 -8.87 12.48
CA ASN A 241 8.05 -9.87 11.72
C ASN A 241 8.94 -10.90 11.01
N GLY A 242 10.23 -10.58 10.75
CA GLY A 242 11.23 -11.51 10.22
C GLY A 242 11.68 -12.61 11.17
N PHE A 243 11.40 -12.47 12.45
CA PHE A 243 11.80 -13.44 13.47
C PHE A 243 10.63 -14.22 14.07
N LEU A 244 9.43 -13.94 13.57
CA LEU A 244 8.21 -14.54 14.07
C LEU A 244 8.07 -15.99 13.64
N ASN A 245 8.03 -16.84 14.60
CA ASN A 245 7.38 -18.16 14.59
C ASN A 245 8.09 -19.30 13.89
N ILE A 246 9.33 -19.12 13.38
CA ILE A 246 10.05 -20.26 12.82
C ILE A 246 11.48 -20.24 13.32
N SER A 247 11.92 -21.40 13.77
CA SER A 247 13.29 -21.62 14.22
C SER A 247 14.32 -21.38 13.10
N HIS A 248 13.90 -21.42 11.82
CA HIS A 248 14.80 -21.50 10.68
C HIS A 248 14.59 -20.43 9.60
N VAL A 249 13.41 -19.80 9.50
CA VAL A 249 13.20 -18.65 8.59
C VAL A 249 13.60 -17.36 9.29
N MET A 250 14.62 -16.71 8.76
CA MET A 250 15.19 -15.48 9.32
C MET A 250 14.45 -14.22 8.86
N ALA A 251 13.95 -14.25 7.64
CA ALA A 251 13.21 -13.14 7.03
C ALA A 251 12.37 -13.64 5.85
N SER A 252 11.33 -12.90 5.52
CA SER A 252 10.58 -13.08 4.28
C SER A 252 10.19 -11.73 3.70
N LYS A 253 10.32 -11.57 2.38
CA LYS A 253 10.02 -10.35 1.66
C LYS A 253 9.11 -10.68 0.48
N SER A 254 7.95 -10.04 0.40
CA SER A 254 7.19 -10.02 -0.85
C SER A 254 7.79 -8.99 -1.79
N VAL A 255 7.96 -9.35 -3.03
CA VAL A 255 8.41 -8.44 -4.08
C VAL A 255 7.31 -8.34 -5.11
N SER A 256 6.82 -7.13 -5.30
CA SER A 256 5.77 -6.80 -6.26
C SER A 256 6.37 -6.22 -7.53
N ARG A 257 5.64 -6.38 -8.64
CA ARG A 257 5.89 -5.76 -9.92
C ARG A 257 4.61 -5.08 -10.41
N VAL A 258 4.73 -4.02 -11.18
CA VAL A 258 3.60 -3.37 -11.82
C VAL A 258 3.41 -3.97 -13.22
N TYR A 259 2.18 -4.42 -13.48
CA TYR A 259 1.72 -4.95 -14.76
C TYR A 259 0.77 -3.95 -15.44
N GLY A 260 0.30 -4.24 -16.65
CA GLY A 260 -0.64 -3.36 -17.35
C GLY A 260 -1.94 -3.08 -16.60
N ASP A 261 -2.37 -4.02 -15.77
CA ASP A 261 -3.58 -3.95 -14.93
C ASP A 261 -3.29 -3.64 -13.44
N GLY A 262 -2.07 -3.19 -13.13
CA GLY A 262 -1.68 -2.75 -11.80
C GLY A 262 -0.62 -3.62 -11.13
N GLN A 263 -0.32 -3.27 -9.88
CA GLN A 263 0.69 -3.95 -9.08
C GLN A 263 0.19 -5.32 -8.59
N LYS A 264 1.06 -6.33 -8.70
CA LYS A 264 0.86 -7.69 -8.16
C LYS A 264 2.11 -8.16 -7.45
N VAL A 265 1.97 -9.05 -6.47
CA VAL A 265 3.13 -9.73 -5.89
C VAL A 265 3.69 -10.70 -6.91
N ASP A 266 4.96 -10.57 -7.23
CA ASP A 266 5.65 -11.34 -8.27
C ASP A 266 6.32 -12.58 -7.69
N TYR A 267 7.03 -12.40 -6.56
CA TYR A 267 7.62 -13.49 -5.83
C TYR A 267 7.76 -13.18 -4.32
N ILE A 268 8.03 -14.24 -3.55
CA ILE A 268 8.36 -14.14 -2.14
C ILE A 268 9.78 -14.67 -1.95
N LEU A 269 10.65 -13.86 -1.34
CA LEU A 269 11.95 -14.26 -0.85
C LEU A 269 11.79 -14.79 0.57
N VAL A 270 12.25 -15.99 0.84
CA VAL A 270 12.34 -16.60 2.17
C VAL A 270 13.80 -16.87 2.49
N ARG A 271 14.32 -16.24 3.54
CA ARG A 271 15.72 -16.43 3.97
C ARG A 271 15.79 -17.37 5.16
N TYR A 272 16.53 -18.45 5.01
CA TYR A 272 16.77 -19.43 6.06
C TYR A 272 18.09 -19.14 6.81
N ASP A 273 18.20 -19.69 8.04
CA ASP A 273 19.40 -19.59 8.89
C ASP A 273 20.56 -20.47 8.37
N HIS A 274 20.26 -21.54 7.61
CA HIS A 274 21.23 -22.42 6.96
C HIS A 274 20.95 -22.51 5.46
N ALA A 275 21.97 -22.86 4.71
CA ALA A 275 21.84 -23.13 3.29
C ALA A 275 20.91 -24.33 3.05
N ILE A 276 19.90 -24.14 2.22
CA ILE A 276 18.94 -25.16 1.81
C ILE A 276 19.48 -25.91 0.59
N ASP A 277 19.33 -27.22 0.58
CA ASP A 277 19.55 -28.08 -0.58
C ASP A 277 18.40 -27.88 -1.58
N GLY A 278 18.70 -27.28 -2.73
CA GLY A 278 17.73 -26.95 -3.76
C GLY A 278 16.99 -28.16 -4.34
N ALA A 279 17.57 -29.35 -4.28
CA ALA A 279 16.89 -30.56 -4.71
C ALA A 279 15.63 -30.89 -3.89
N THR A 280 15.52 -30.31 -2.69
CA THR A 280 14.36 -30.48 -1.80
C THR A 280 13.28 -29.40 -1.96
N VAL A 281 13.51 -28.39 -2.83
CA VAL A 281 12.61 -27.26 -3.06
C VAL A 281 12.01 -27.33 -4.47
N ASN A 282 10.70 -27.22 -4.54
CA ASN A 282 9.98 -27.14 -5.82
C ASN A 282 8.64 -26.39 -5.61
N LYS A 283 7.88 -26.18 -6.69
CA LYS A 283 6.59 -25.44 -6.65
C LYS A 283 5.57 -25.93 -5.63
N ASN A 284 5.65 -27.22 -5.22
CA ASN A 284 4.74 -27.81 -4.24
C ASN A 284 5.27 -27.69 -2.80
N THR A 285 6.48 -27.12 -2.60
CA THR A 285 7.07 -26.94 -1.27
C THR A 285 6.36 -25.88 -0.46
N TYR A 286 5.71 -24.93 -1.15
CA TYR A 286 5.00 -23.83 -0.51
C TYR A 286 3.59 -23.70 -1.05
N GLU A 287 2.70 -23.26 -0.17
CA GLU A 287 1.35 -22.80 -0.49
C GLU A 287 1.26 -21.34 -0.14
N VAL A 288 0.67 -20.52 -1.01
CA VAL A 288 0.48 -19.08 -0.83
C VAL A 288 -1.01 -18.78 -0.94
N GLU A 289 -1.56 -18.13 0.07
CA GLU A 289 -2.98 -17.82 0.15
C GLU A 289 -3.41 -16.93 -1.03
N ASN A 290 -4.47 -17.34 -1.72
CA ASN A 290 -5.04 -16.65 -2.88
C ASN A 290 -4.08 -16.51 -4.08
N HIS A 291 -2.99 -17.28 -4.14
CA HIS A 291 -2.02 -17.23 -5.25
C HIS A 291 -1.64 -18.66 -5.68
N GLU A 292 -1.43 -18.84 -6.97
CA GLU A 292 -0.83 -20.06 -7.53
C GLU A 292 0.71 -19.90 -7.52
N VAL A 293 1.40 -20.89 -6.98
CA VAL A 293 2.87 -20.96 -7.02
C VAL A 293 3.27 -21.50 -8.39
N ALA A 294 3.95 -20.69 -9.17
CA ALA A 294 4.49 -21.08 -10.48
C ALA A 294 5.77 -21.92 -10.34
N ASP A 295 6.66 -21.51 -9.42
CA ASP A 295 7.93 -22.19 -9.15
C ASP A 295 8.43 -21.86 -7.75
N ALA A 296 9.32 -22.71 -7.21
CA ALA A 296 10.10 -22.41 -6.01
C ALA A 296 11.46 -23.06 -6.09
N PHE A 297 12.51 -22.36 -5.70
CA PHE A 297 13.89 -22.79 -5.81
C PHE A 297 14.82 -22.00 -4.88
N THR A 298 16.02 -22.53 -4.64
CA THR A 298 17.08 -21.85 -3.91
C THR A 298 17.79 -20.83 -4.79
N SER A 299 18.23 -19.72 -4.18
CA SER A 299 18.93 -18.65 -4.89
C SER A 299 20.18 -18.19 -4.13
N SER A 300 21.23 -17.86 -4.88
CA SER A 300 22.45 -17.22 -4.36
C SER A 300 22.28 -15.72 -4.12
N THR A 301 21.21 -15.11 -4.68
CA THR A 301 20.85 -13.70 -4.55
C THR A 301 19.45 -13.56 -3.92
N GLU A 302 18.96 -12.33 -3.79
CA GLU A 302 17.60 -12.05 -3.34
C GLU A 302 16.58 -11.98 -4.49
N THR A 303 16.99 -12.35 -5.69
CA THR A 303 16.22 -12.24 -6.92
C THR A 303 16.11 -13.57 -7.66
N PRO A 304 15.09 -13.77 -8.52
CA PRO A 304 14.87 -15.02 -9.25
C PRO A 304 16.01 -15.43 -10.20
N ASP A 305 16.76 -14.50 -10.72
CA ASP A 305 17.90 -14.74 -11.63
C ASP A 305 19.12 -15.34 -10.94
N GLY A 306 19.17 -15.32 -9.62
CA GLY A 306 20.21 -15.98 -8.83
C GLY A 306 19.98 -17.47 -8.55
N ARG A 307 19.13 -18.18 -9.32
CA ARG A 307 18.87 -19.63 -9.12
C ARG A 307 20.16 -20.42 -8.94
N ALA A 308 20.19 -21.24 -7.91
CA ALA A 308 21.35 -22.03 -7.52
C ALA A 308 20.93 -23.40 -6.95
N ASP A 309 21.84 -24.38 -6.97
CA ASP A 309 21.58 -25.72 -6.41
C ASP A 309 21.44 -25.71 -4.88
N GLN A 310 21.91 -24.66 -4.23
CA GLN A 310 21.82 -24.45 -2.79
C GLN A 310 21.91 -22.98 -2.41
N GLY A 311 21.37 -22.61 -1.27
CA GLY A 311 21.47 -21.24 -0.75
C GLY A 311 20.59 -20.99 0.45
N ASN A 312 20.89 -19.90 1.17
CA ASN A 312 20.06 -19.47 2.30
C ASN A 312 18.74 -18.82 1.83
N ASN A 313 18.67 -18.37 0.58
CA ASN A 313 17.48 -17.78 0.01
C ASN A 313 16.67 -18.81 -0.76
N VAL A 314 15.38 -18.83 -0.53
CA VAL A 314 14.40 -19.54 -1.35
C VAL A 314 13.49 -18.51 -1.99
N ILE A 315 13.33 -18.59 -3.29
CA ILE A 315 12.41 -17.76 -4.07
C ILE A 315 11.15 -18.57 -4.36
N ILE A 316 10.00 -18.03 -4.04
CA ILE A 316 8.68 -18.59 -4.36
C ILE A 316 8.08 -17.67 -5.42
N VAL A 317 8.06 -18.11 -6.67
CA VAL A 317 7.50 -17.34 -7.80
C VAL A 317 6.00 -17.56 -7.87
N LEU A 318 5.25 -16.48 -7.94
CA LEU A 318 3.81 -16.50 -8.07
C LEU A 318 3.40 -16.41 -9.54
N LYS A 319 2.35 -17.13 -9.90
CA LYS A 319 1.79 -17.08 -11.25
C LYS A 319 0.98 -15.80 -11.39
N ASN A 320 1.54 -14.84 -12.10
CA ASN A 320 0.83 -13.66 -12.54
C ASN A 320 0.59 -13.78 -14.04
N THR A 321 -0.67 -13.75 -14.44
CA THR A 321 -1.02 -13.58 -15.84
C THR A 321 -0.77 -12.13 -16.23
N LEU A 322 0.09 -11.89 -17.20
CA LEU A 322 0.08 -10.65 -17.93
C LEU A 322 -1.31 -10.51 -18.56
N TYR A 323 -1.88 -9.34 -18.54
CA TYR A 323 -3.22 -9.09 -19.09
C TYR A 323 -3.37 -9.61 -20.55
N LEU A 324 -2.26 -9.66 -21.30
CA LEU A 324 -2.19 -10.11 -22.68
C LEU A 324 -2.18 -11.64 -22.84
N ASP A 325 -1.90 -12.40 -21.80
CA ASP A 325 -1.90 -13.87 -21.83
C ASP A 325 -3.32 -14.47 -21.67
N ASN A 326 -4.34 -13.64 -21.47
CA ASN A 326 -5.73 -14.09 -21.36
C ASN A 326 -6.34 -14.47 -22.73
N THR A 327 -5.85 -15.52 -23.33
CA THR A 327 -6.59 -16.27 -24.36
C THR A 327 -7.65 -17.19 -23.76
N ASN A 328 -7.99 -17.09 -22.45
CA ASN A 328 -9.03 -17.90 -21.86
C ASN A 328 -9.80 -17.22 -20.73
N THR A 329 -11.09 -17.05 -21.00
CA THR A 329 -12.24 -17.24 -20.14
C THR A 329 -12.29 -16.50 -18.81
N SER A 330 -13.23 -15.56 -18.76
CA SER A 330 -14.01 -15.19 -17.58
C SER A 330 -14.05 -16.32 -16.53
N ALA A 331 -13.28 -16.19 -15.47
CA ALA A 331 -13.49 -16.94 -14.25
C ALA A 331 -14.86 -16.54 -13.70
N LYS A 332 -15.85 -17.37 -13.91
CA LYS A 332 -17.16 -17.30 -13.27
C LYS A 332 -16.94 -17.36 -11.76
N SER A 333 -17.27 -16.28 -11.08
CA SER A 333 -17.57 -16.32 -9.66
C SER A 333 -18.68 -17.36 -9.45
N THR A 334 -18.35 -18.46 -8.80
CA THR A 334 -19.32 -19.48 -8.42
C THR A 334 -20.05 -19.05 -7.16
N THR A 335 -21.12 -18.31 -7.32
CA THR A 335 -22.23 -18.29 -6.37
C THR A 335 -23.44 -18.88 -7.09
N PRO A 336 -24.18 -19.86 -6.53
CA PRO A 336 -25.30 -20.47 -7.21
C PRO A 336 -26.46 -19.48 -7.32
N ALA A 337 -26.83 -19.10 -8.52
CA ALA A 337 -28.07 -18.36 -8.78
C ALA A 337 -29.15 -19.34 -9.21
N THR A 338 -30.28 -19.31 -8.53
CA THR A 338 -31.53 -19.93 -8.94
C THR A 338 -32.09 -19.25 -10.20
N ASP A 339 -32.52 -20.08 -11.11
CA ASP A 339 -33.13 -19.76 -12.39
C ASP A 339 -34.29 -18.77 -12.32
N THR A 340 -34.31 -17.79 -13.23
CA THR A 340 -35.47 -17.63 -14.19
C THR A 340 -35.09 -16.58 -15.26
N ALA A 341 -35.44 -16.93 -16.50
CA ALA A 341 -35.16 -16.27 -17.77
C ALA A 341 -35.47 -14.78 -17.85
N LYS A 342 -34.56 -14.01 -18.47
CA LYS A 342 -34.79 -13.08 -19.58
C LYS A 342 -33.42 -12.63 -20.13
N ASN A 343 -33.11 -13.14 -21.30
CA ASN A 343 -32.03 -12.66 -22.16
C ASN A 343 -32.41 -11.36 -22.83
N GLU A 344 -31.35 -10.61 -23.15
CA GLU A 344 -31.23 -9.37 -23.93
C GLU A 344 -31.19 -8.10 -23.10
N THR A 345 -30.07 -7.40 -23.24
CA THR A 345 -29.68 -6.05 -22.68
C THR A 345 -28.84 -6.02 -21.41
N ARG A 346 -27.85 -6.91 -21.22
CA ARG A 346 -26.96 -6.85 -20.04
C ARG A 346 -25.52 -6.40 -20.34
N ASP A 347 -25.11 -6.26 -21.59
CA ASP A 347 -23.72 -5.93 -21.95
C ASP A 347 -23.40 -4.41 -22.00
N GLU A 348 -24.39 -3.54 -22.15
CA GLU A 348 -24.15 -2.09 -22.23
C GLU A 348 -24.09 -1.38 -20.86
N GLN A 349 -24.65 -1.97 -19.80
CA GLN A 349 -24.69 -1.32 -18.47
C GLN A 349 -23.50 -1.58 -17.55
N GLN A 350 -22.59 -2.51 -17.88
CA GLN A 350 -21.45 -2.84 -17.01
C GLN A 350 -20.17 -2.03 -17.29
N HIS A 351 -20.13 -1.17 -18.31
CA HIS A 351 -18.96 -0.41 -18.72
C HIS A 351 -19.21 1.09 -18.92
N ALA A 352 -20.25 1.65 -18.33
CA ALA A 352 -20.42 3.10 -18.35
C ALA A 352 -19.21 3.76 -17.64
N ILE A 353 -18.43 4.52 -18.41
CA ILE A 353 -17.36 5.35 -17.85
C ILE A 353 -18.02 6.36 -16.94
N PRO A 354 -17.69 6.43 -15.65
CA PRO A 354 -18.29 7.42 -14.76
C PRO A 354 -18.03 8.82 -15.29
N THR A 355 -19.05 9.66 -15.34
CA THR A 355 -18.88 11.09 -15.63
C THR A 355 -17.94 11.68 -14.57
N ILE A 356 -16.86 12.30 -15.02
CA ILE A 356 -15.89 12.99 -14.17
C ILE A 356 -16.23 14.48 -14.13
N THR A 357 -15.97 15.12 -13.00
CA THR A 357 -16.16 16.56 -12.82
C THR A 357 -14.89 17.17 -12.27
N ALA A 358 -14.36 18.21 -12.91
CA ALA A 358 -13.16 18.91 -12.47
C ALA A 358 -13.33 19.44 -11.03
N GLY A 359 -12.30 19.29 -10.20
CA GLY A 359 -12.33 19.64 -8.77
C GLY A 359 -12.97 18.59 -7.88
N SER A 360 -13.59 17.53 -8.43
CA SER A 360 -14.13 16.45 -7.62
C SER A 360 -13.01 15.59 -7.03
N LYS A 361 -13.27 15.04 -5.83
CA LYS A 361 -12.34 14.14 -5.11
C LYS A 361 -12.97 12.75 -5.06
N PRO A 362 -12.47 11.81 -5.87
CA PRO A 362 -12.92 10.42 -5.81
C PRO A 362 -12.76 9.84 -4.40
N GLU A 363 -13.61 8.88 -4.06
CA GLU A 363 -13.49 8.17 -2.78
C GLU A 363 -12.12 7.50 -2.67
N ARG A 364 -11.48 7.65 -1.50
CA ARG A 364 -10.18 7.05 -1.25
C ARG A 364 -10.35 5.54 -1.14
N LYS A 365 -9.71 4.81 -2.04
CA LYS A 365 -9.75 3.34 -2.06
C LYS A 365 -8.90 2.76 -0.93
N ASN A 366 -9.43 1.77 -0.24
CA ASN A 366 -8.60 0.91 0.61
C ASN A 366 -7.58 0.19 -0.28
N ASN A 367 -6.30 0.33 0.05
CA ASN A 367 -5.15 -0.16 -0.73
C ASN A 367 -5.49 -1.34 -1.68
N PRO A 368 -5.76 -1.11 -2.98
CA PRO A 368 -6.15 -2.18 -3.92
C PRO A 368 -4.94 -3.03 -4.34
N TYR A 369 -3.73 -2.68 -3.89
CA TYR A 369 -2.48 -3.34 -4.24
C TYR A 369 -1.79 -3.88 -2.98
N PRO A 370 -2.35 -4.93 -2.33
CA PRO A 370 -1.77 -5.49 -1.12
C PRO A 370 -0.40 -6.10 -1.42
N THR A 371 0.56 -5.81 -0.57
CA THR A 371 1.90 -6.39 -0.61
C THR A 371 2.10 -7.44 0.49
N THR A 372 1.10 -7.62 1.35
CA THR A 372 1.10 -8.64 2.38
C THR A 372 0.57 -9.94 1.79
N VAL A 373 1.36 -10.99 1.90
CA VAL A 373 1.00 -12.36 1.52
C VAL A 373 1.15 -13.30 2.70
N VAL A 374 0.26 -14.28 2.76
CA VAL A 374 0.32 -15.37 3.74
C VAL A 374 0.75 -16.62 3.01
N PHE A 375 1.73 -17.32 3.52
CA PHE A 375 2.26 -18.53 2.91
C PHE A 375 2.68 -19.54 3.97
N ARG A 376 2.81 -20.80 3.60
CA ARG A 376 3.34 -21.86 4.47
C ARG A 376 4.19 -22.83 3.68
N GLN A 377 5.19 -23.41 4.34
CA GLN A 377 5.90 -24.56 3.85
C GLN A 377 5.04 -25.81 4.05
N THR A 378 4.81 -26.58 3.01
CA THR A 378 3.93 -27.78 3.01
C THR A 378 4.69 -29.08 3.04
N THR A 379 5.93 -29.09 2.53
CA THR A 379 6.81 -30.27 2.53
C THR A 379 8.13 -29.93 3.24
N PRO A 380 8.79 -30.93 3.86
CA PRO A 380 10.10 -30.72 4.47
C PRO A 380 11.14 -30.26 3.45
N VAL A 381 12.01 -29.34 3.87
CA VAL A 381 13.24 -28.98 3.13
C VAL A 381 14.46 -29.43 3.91
N LYS A 382 15.55 -29.76 3.23
CA LYS A 382 16.80 -30.16 3.84
C LYS A 382 17.85 -29.06 3.72
N THR A 383 18.65 -28.93 4.74
CA THR A 383 19.84 -28.08 4.68
C THR A 383 21.00 -28.86 4.09
N THR A 384 22.00 -28.16 3.59
CA THR A 384 23.24 -28.78 3.03
C THR A 384 24.08 -29.51 4.08
N ASP A 385 23.88 -29.21 5.38
CA ASP A 385 24.50 -29.91 6.51
C ASP A 385 23.64 -31.07 7.05
N GLY A 386 22.56 -31.44 6.33
CA GLY A 386 21.78 -32.65 6.57
C GLY A 386 20.60 -32.50 7.57
N LYS A 387 20.34 -31.33 8.08
CA LYS A 387 19.13 -31.06 8.91
C LYS A 387 17.89 -31.09 8.05
N THR A 388 16.74 -31.40 8.66
CA THR A 388 15.44 -31.36 8.00
C THR A 388 14.56 -30.35 8.69
N TYR A 389 14.01 -29.41 7.93
CA TYR A 389 13.07 -28.40 8.40
C TYR A 389 11.66 -28.78 7.96
N THR A 390 10.76 -28.98 8.92
CA THR A 390 9.41 -29.54 8.72
C THR A 390 8.30 -28.55 9.05
N GLU A 391 8.64 -27.27 9.17
CA GLU A 391 7.72 -26.23 9.59
C GLU A 391 6.52 -26.13 8.64
N ARG A 392 5.31 -26.09 9.23
CA ARG A 392 4.04 -25.95 8.51
C ARG A 392 3.24 -24.73 8.99
N LEU A 393 3.90 -23.79 9.64
CA LEU A 393 3.24 -22.60 10.15
C LEU A 393 2.87 -21.64 9.01
N LEU A 394 1.74 -20.97 9.16
CA LEU A 394 1.38 -19.84 8.33
C LEU A 394 2.31 -18.68 8.60
N LEU A 395 2.94 -18.19 7.57
CA LEU A 395 3.85 -17.06 7.59
C LEU A 395 3.22 -15.89 6.86
N ARG A 396 3.55 -14.69 7.34
CA ARG A 396 3.35 -13.47 6.56
C ARG A 396 4.71 -12.90 6.18
N ASN A 397 4.81 -12.32 5.00
CA ASN A 397 6.03 -11.60 4.65
C ASN A 397 6.30 -10.48 5.64
N THR A 398 7.55 -10.32 5.99
CA THR A 398 8.03 -9.37 7.01
C THR A 398 8.43 -8.04 6.42
N MET A 399 8.78 -8.07 5.16
CA MET A 399 9.12 -6.92 4.34
C MET A 399 8.34 -6.97 3.03
N ALA A 400 8.19 -5.83 2.41
CA ALA A 400 7.63 -5.70 1.07
C ALA A 400 8.49 -4.73 0.27
N GLY A 401 8.61 -4.98 -1.02
CA GLY A 401 9.22 -4.07 -1.97
C GLY A 401 8.45 -4.10 -3.27
N THR A 402 8.48 -3.03 -4.02
CA THR A 402 7.88 -2.96 -5.35
C THR A 402 8.93 -2.52 -6.35
N LEU A 403 9.28 -3.45 -7.23
CA LEU A 403 10.28 -3.20 -8.28
C LEU A 403 9.92 -1.93 -9.06
N VAL A 404 10.92 -1.10 -9.28
CA VAL A 404 10.82 0.20 -9.98
C VAL A 404 10.09 1.27 -9.16
N VAL A 405 8.95 0.96 -8.53
CA VAL A 405 8.20 1.95 -7.74
C VAL A 405 9.03 2.49 -6.58
N ASP A 406 9.78 1.63 -5.88
CA ASP A 406 10.62 2.00 -4.74
C ASP A 406 11.82 2.88 -5.14
N ASP A 407 12.16 2.94 -6.43
CA ASP A 407 13.22 3.80 -6.97
C ASP A 407 12.76 5.25 -7.18
N PHE A 408 11.45 5.50 -7.19
CA PHE A 408 10.91 6.85 -7.27
C PHE A 408 10.98 7.57 -5.93
N LYS A 409 11.27 8.87 -5.99
CA LYS A 409 11.26 9.76 -4.81
C LYS A 409 9.99 10.59 -4.80
N GLN A 410 9.23 10.55 -3.72
CA GLN A 410 8.06 11.38 -3.49
C GLN A 410 8.49 12.80 -3.14
N LYS A 411 7.88 13.79 -3.76
CA LYS A 411 8.15 15.21 -3.55
C LYS A 411 6.87 16.03 -3.64
N VAL A 412 6.94 17.26 -3.14
CA VAL A 412 5.88 18.25 -3.25
C VAL A 412 6.43 19.51 -3.94
N TYR A 413 5.78 19.92 -5.01
CA TYR A 413 5.96 21.22 -5.63
C TYR A 413 4.96 22.20 -5.04
N ARG A 414 5.43 23.38 -4.65
CA ARG A 414 4.58 24.49 -4.22
C ARG A 414 4.62 25.55 -5.30
N ASP A 415 3.47 25.78 -5.92
CA ASP A 415 3.32 26.79 -6.95
C ASP A 415 3.12 28.17 -6.29
N SER A 416 4.06 29.09 -6.54
CA SER A 416 3.97 30.44 -5.99
C SER A 416 2.93 31.33 -6.67
N LYS A 417 2.43 30.95 -7.84
CA LYS A 417 1.45 31.73 -8.61
C LYS A 417 0.02 31.33 -8.23
N THR A 418 -0.26 30.03 -8.16
CA THR A 418 -1.60 29.52 -7.83
C THR A 418 -1.79 29.33 -6.32
N GLY A 419 -0.71 29.17 -5.56
CA GLY A 419 -0.73 28.77 -4.15
C GLY A 419 -0.90 27.26 -3.94
N ASP A 420 -1.01 26.49 -5.02
CA ASP A 420 -1.24 25.05 -4.97
C ASP A 420 -0.02 24.28 -4.48
N SER A 421 -0.29 23.11 -3.93
CA SER A 421 0.72 22.10 -3.63
C SER A 421 0.46 20.86 -4.47
N LEU A 422 1.40 20.51 -5.36
CA LEU A 422 1.30 19.34 -6.23
C LEU A 422 2.28 18.26 -5.79
N ARG A 423 1.76 17.12 -5.33
CA ARG A 423 2.55 15.92 -5.02
C ARG A 423 3.01 15.28 -6.32
N TYR A 424 4.24 14.82 -6.35
CA TYR A 424 4.76 14.12 -7.52
C TYR A 424 5.83 13.09 -7.16
N ASN A 425 5.92 12.07 -8.00
CA ASN A 425 6.94 11.05 -7.96
C ASN A 425 7.99 11.34 -9.03
N ILE A 426 9.26 11.20 -8.70
CA ILE A 426 10.34 11.42 -9.65
C ILE A 426 11.36 10.29 -9.58
N PHE A 427 11.67 9.73 -10.73
CA PHE A 427 12.81 8.85 -10.96
C PHE A 427 13.90 9.63 -11.67
N VAL A 428 15.13 9.51 -11.19
CA VAL A 428 16.32 10.10 -11.82
C VAL A 428 17.35 9.00 -11.99
N PRO A 429 17.87 8.76 -13.20
CA PRO A 429 18.89 7.74 -13.41
C PRO A 429 20.05 7.93 -12.43
N SER A 430 20.61 6.82 -11.94
CA SER A 430 21.80 6.87 -11.07
C SER A 430 22.91 7.60 -11.84
N LYS A 431 23.61 8.50 -11.15
CA LYS A 431 24.74 9.26 -11.71
C LYS A 431 25.92 8.30 -11.93
N GLU A 432 25.93 7.60 -13.03
CA GLU A 432 27.16 6.99 -13.51
C GLU A 432 28.02 8.09 -14.15
N THR A 433 29.04 8.52 -13.43
CA THR A 433 30.32 9.12 -13.85
C THR A 433 30.32 10.43 -14.68
N ASP A 434 29.25 10.81 -15.38
CA ASP A 434 29.26 12.06 -16.20
C ASP A 434 28.25 13.10 -15.67
N ALA A 435 28.75 14.04 -14.88
CA ALA A 435 27.94 15.13 -14.35
C ALA A 435 27.42 16.11 -15.41
N SER A 436 27.94 16.03 -16.64
CA SER A 436 27.52 16.88 -17.78
C SER A 436 26.37 16.29 -18.58
N ARG A 437 26.04 15.00 -18.39
CA ARG A 437 25.01 14.32 -19.16
C ARG A 437 23.63 14.89 -18.86
N LYS A 438 22.91 15.26 -19.90
CA LYS A 438 21.50 15.65 -19.84
C LYS A 438 20.62 14.47 -20.29
N TYR A 439 19.45 14.35 -19.67
CA TYR A 439 18.51 13.26 -19.88
C TYR A 439 17.20 13.78 -20.47
N PRO A 440 16.53 13.03 -21.35
CA PRO A 440 15.14 13.29 -21.67
C PRO A 440 14.29 13.32 -20.39
N LEU A 441 13.19 14.08 -20.41
CA LEU A 441 12.17 14.07 -19.37
C LEU A 441 10.89 13.44 -19.92
N VAL A 442 10.38 12.41 -19.27
CA VAL A 442 9.05 11.85 -19.52
C VAL A 442 8.10 12.27 -18.42
N VAL A 443 7.02 12.94 -18.78
CA VAL A 443 5.94 13.36 -17.89
C VAL A 443 4.76 12.42 -18.10
N PHE A 444 4.37 11.67 -17.07
CA PHE A 444 3.19 10.80 -17.07
C PHE A 444 2.08 11.41 -16.25
N LEU A 445 0.86 11.45 -16.80
CA LEU A 445 -0.34 11.96 -16.15
C LEU A 445 -1.38 10.84 -16.01
N HIS A 446 -1.87 10.63 -14.78
CA HIS A 446 -2.76 9.53 -14.43
C HIS A 446 -4.24 9.79 -14.78
N ASP A 447 -5.05 8.76 -14.80
CA ASP A 447 -6.50 8.85 -15.00
C ASP A 447 -7.24 9.37 -13.77
N ALA A 448 -8.51 9.72 -13.94
CA ALA A 448 -9.34 10.32 -12.88
C ALA A 448 -9.50 9.43 -11.64
N SER A 449 -9.45 8.09 -11.78
CA SER A 449 -9.63 7.17 -10.64
C SER A 449 -8.48 7.21 -9.63
N CYS A 450 -7.34 7.75 -10.02
CA CYS A 450 -6.16 7.94 -9.17
C CYS A 450 -6.19 9.23 -8.37
N ALA A 451 -7.03 10.20 -8.73
CA ALA A 451 -7.13 11.46 -8.02
C ALA A 451 -7.51 11.24 -6.54
N GLY A 452 -6.87 11.99 -5.64
CA GLY A 452 -7.11 11.88 -4.20
C GLY A 452 -6.56 10.64 -3.51
N GLN A 453 -5.89 9.74 -4.25
CA GLN A 453 -5.30 8.53 -3.70
C GLN A 453 -3.94 8.81 -3.02
N GLU A 454 -3.28 7.76 -2.51
CA GLU A 454 -1.98 7.85 -1.85
C GLU A 454 -0.86 8.24 -2.82
N ASP A 455 0.29 8.69 -2.30
CA ASP A 455 1.36 9.35 -3.08
C ASP A 455 1.91 8.51 -4.23
N THR A 456 1.97 7.20 -4.08
CA THR A 456 2.52 6.28 -5.08
C THR A 456 1.47 5.60 -5.96
N TYR A 457 0.18 5.94 -5.77
CA TYR A 457 -0.90 5.26 -6.51
C TYR A 457 -0.76 5.41 -8.03
N THR A 458 -0.35 6.60 -8.50
CA THR A 458 -0.07 6.85 -9.93
C THR A 458 0.99 5.91 -10.52
N LEU A 459 1.93 5.40 -9.69
CA LEU A 459 2.96 4.45 -10.12
C LEU A 459 2.47 3.00 -10.15
N ARG A 460 1.45 2.67 -9.34
CA ARG A 460 1.04 1.29 -9.04
C ARG A 460 -0.15 0.81 -9.86
N GLN A 461 -0.87 1.73 -10.50
CA GLN A 461 -2.10 1.44 -11.24
C GLN A 461 -1.89 0.75 -12.59
N GLY A 462 -0.67 0.80 -13.15
CA GLY A 462 -0.33 0.28 -14.47
C GLY A 462 1.02 0.78 -14.96
N LEU A 463 1.40 0.40 -16.17
CA LEU A 463 2.72 0.65 -16.72
C LEU A 463 3.01 2.13 -17.05
N GLY A 464 2.01 2.98 -17.14
CA GLY A 464 2.12 4.33 -17.69
C GLY A 464 3.26 5.19 -17.13
N ALA A 465 3.49 5.13 -15.81
CA ALA A 465 4.61 5.82 -15.17
C ALA A 465 5.88 4.97 -15.11
N VAL A 466 5.76 3.70 -14.72
CA VAL A 466 6.91 2.88 -14.32
C VAL A 466 7.68 2.28 -15.49
N VAL A 467 7.05 2.08 -16.65
CA VAL A 467 7.71 1.45 -17.79
C VAL A 467 8.97 2.21 -18.23
N TRP A 468 8.97 3.53 -18.14
CA TRP A 468 10.10 4.39 -18.50
C TRP A 468 11.28 4.27 -17.53
N ALA A 469 11.03 3.85 -16.28
CA ALA A 469 12.04 3.65 -15.26
C ALA A 469 12.49 2.18 -15.10
N MET A 470 11.90 1.27 -15.88
CA MET A 470 12.32 -0.15 -15.88
C MET A 470 13.78 -0.29 -16.34
N PRO A 471 14.56 -1.21 -15.74
CA PRO A 471 15.97 -1.38 -16.06
C PRO A 471 16.24 -1.55 -17.57
N GLU A 472 15.40 -2.32 -18.26
CA GLU A 472 15.51 -2.59 -19.70
C GLU A 472 15.30 -1.32 -20.54
N GLU A 473 14.34 -0.48 -20.13
CA GLU A 473 14.07 0.79 -20.80
C GLU A 473 15.16 1.80 -20.49
N GLN A 474 15.60 1.89 -19.24
CA GLN A 474 16.69 2.78 -18.83
C GLN A 474 18.05 2.41 -19.47
N ALA A 475 18.30 1.12 -19.70
CA ALA A 475 19.51 0.68 -20.43
C ALA A 475 19.52 1.19 -21.87
N LYS A 476 18.34 1.30 -22.51
CA LYS A 476 18.17 1.72 -23.88
C LYS A 476 17.97 3.24 -24.01
N HIS A 477 17.10 3.77 -23.16
CA HIS A 477 16.65 5.16 -23.17
C HIS A 477 16.73 5.77 -21.76
N PRO A 478 17.94 6.01 -21.23
CA PRO A 478 18.06 6.61 -19.90
C PRO A 478 17.37 7.99 -19.86
N CYS A 479 16.37 8.14 -18.98
CA CYS A 479 15.53 9.32 -18.87
C CYS A 479 15.12 9.60 -17.43
N ILE A 480 14.79 10.85 -17.15
CA ILE A 480 14.09 11.27 -15.93
C ILE A 480 12.59 11.03 -16.14
N VAL A 481 11.91 10.47 -15.15
CA VAL A 481 10.47 10.26 -15.20
C VAL A 481 9.81 11.05 -14.07
N VAL A 482 8.76 11.79 -14.39
CA VAL A 482 7.94 12.47 -13.40
C VAL A 482 6.48 12.05 -13.54
N ALA A 483 5.85 11.73 -12.41
CA ALA A 483 4.45 11.34 -12.34
C ALA A 483 3.78 12.11 -11.19
N PRO A 484 3.06 13.20 -11.46
CA PRO A 484 2.24 13.88 -10.47
C PRO A 484 1.18 12.95 -9.89
N GLN A 485 0.82 13.20 -8.64
CA GLN A 485 -0.33 12.57 -7.96
C GLN A 485 -1.30 13.69 -7.58
N PHE A 486 -2.35 13.83 -8.36
CA PHE A 486 -3.35 14.88 -8.17
C PHE A 486 -4.26 14.56 -6.98
N ASP A 487 -4.63 15.61 -6.23
CA ASP A 487 -5.54 15.50 -5.09
C ASP A 487 -7.03 15.51 -5.52
N GLU A 488 -7.29 15.87 -6.78
CA GLU A 488 -8.62 16.01 -7.36
C GLU A 488 -8.60 15.68 -8.85
N VAL A 489 -9.78 15.52 -9.45
CA VAL A 489 -9.95 15.44 -10.91
C VAL A 489 -9.56 16.79 -11.50
N VAL A 490 -8.57 16.82 -12.39
CA VAL A 490 -7.98 18.07 -12.91
C VAL A 490 -8.75 18.62 -14.10
N VAL A 491 -9.24 17.75 -14.98
CA VAL A 491 -10.03 18.12 -16.17
C VAL A 491 -11.22 17.17 -16.31
N ASP A 492 -12.28 17.62 -16.98
CA ASP A 492 -13.51 16.85 -17.18
C ASP A 492 -13.96 16.78 -18.64
N ASP A 493 -15.02 16.01 -18.89
CA ASP A 493 -15.60 15.78 -20.21
C ASP A 493 -16.25 17.03 -20.84
N ASP A 494 -16.53 18.06 -20.02
CA ASP A 494 -17.03 19.36 -20.47
C ASP A 494 -15.89 20.38 -20.68
N TYR A 495 -14.63 19.89 -20.60
CA TYR A 495 -13.41 20.67 -20.82
C TYR A 495 -13.12 21.73 -19.76
N HIS A 496 -13.72 21.61 -18.57
CA HIS A 496 -13.31 22.41 -17.41
C HIS A 496 -11.95 21.95 -16.90
N GLN A 497 -11.22 22.86 -16.24
CA GLN A 497 -9.92 22.57 -15.67
C GLN A 497 -9.75 23.23 -14.31
N THR A 498 -9.00 22.63 -13.43
CA THR A 498 -8.57 23.24 -12.15
C THR A 498 -7.21 23.90 -12.31
N SER A 499 -6.78 24.68 -11.29
CA SER A 499 -5.45 25.29 -11.23
C SER A 499 -4.30 24.26 -11.28
N ALA A 500 -4.56 23.01 -10.92
CA ALA A 500 -3.56 21.92 -10.97
C ALA A 500 -3.01 21.69 -12.39
N ALA A 501 -3.77 22.02 -13.44
CA ALA A 501 -3.26 21.97 -14.82
C ALA A 501 -2.10 22.96 -15.03
N GLU A 502 -2.26 24.23 -14.61
CA GLU A 502 -1.21 25.26 -14.71
C GLU A 502 -0.04 24.90 -13.79
N SER A 503 -0.31 24.49 -12.54
CA SER A 503 0.72 24.06 -11.61
C SER A 503 1.53 22.89 -12.14
N THR A 504 0.95 22.02 -12.99
CA THR A 504 1.68 20.95 -13.68
C THR A 504 2.67 21.51 -14.69
N ALA A 505 2.28 22.49 -15.49
CA ALA A 505 3.19 23.15 -16.44
C ALA A 505 4.35 23.87 -15.70
N ASP A 506 4.06 24.53 -14.59
CA ASP A 506 5.06 25.22 -13.78
C ASP A 506 5.97 24.23 -13.02
N LEU A 507 5.45 23.09 -12.56
CA LEU A 507 6.27 21.97 -12.07
C LEU A 507 7.27 21.51 -13.16
N ILE A 508 6.82 21.28 -14.40
CA ILE A 508 7.71 20.87 -15.49
C ILE A 508 8.80 21.91 -15.69
N ARG A 509 8.48 23.20 -15.80
CA ARG A 509 9.47 24.28 -15.92
C ARG A 509 10.47 24.29 -14.76
N ASN A 510 10.00 24.07 -13.54
CA ASN A 510 10.84 23.97 -12.36
C ASN A 510 11.82 22.79 -12.44
N LEU A 511 11.36 21.64 -12.97
CA LEU A 511 12.21 20.46 -13.14
C LEU A 511 13.28 20.70 -14.22
N LEU A 512 12.94 21.39 -15.34
CA LEU A 512 13.92 21.76 -16.36
C LEU A 512 15.05 22.64 -15.80
N ALA A 513 14.75 23.48 -14.82
CA ALA A 513 15.74 24.34 -14.17
C ALA A 513 16.58 23.63 -13.11
N ARG A 514 16.04 22.58 -12.45
CA ARG A 514 16.65 21.94 -11.28
C ARG A 514 17.39 20.63 -11.55
N TYR A 515 17.01 19.94 -12.64
CA TYR A 515 17.56 18.63 -12.99
C TYR A 515 18.32 18.71 -14.31
N PRO A 516 19.23 17.76 -14.57
CA PRO A 516 19.98 17.74 -15.83
C PRO A 516 19.10 17.26 -16.99
N VAL A 517 18.07 18.03 -17.32
CA VAL A 517 17.13 17.72 -18.41
C VAL A 517 17.67 18.25 -19.73
N ASP A 518 17.57 17.42 -20.77
CA ASP A 518 17.68 17.88 -22.16
C ASP A 518 16.35 18.53 -22.55
N THR A 519 16.33 19.86 -22.57
CA THR A 519 15.13 20.65 -22.86
C THR A 519 14.58 20.47 -24.26
N THR A 520 15.35 19.87 -25.19
CA THR A 520 14.89 19.52 -26.52
C THR A 520 14.15 18.17 -26.55
N ARG A 521 14.18 17.39 -25.45
CA ARG A 521 13.57 16.06 -25.32
C ARG A 521 12.69 15.95 -24.10
N VAL A 522 11.64 16.76 -24.06
CA VAL A 522 10.60 16.71 -23.04
C VAL A 522 9.37 16.05 -23.64
N TYR A 523 9.01 14.89 -23.13
CA TYR A 523 7.88 14.10 -23.61
C TYR A 523 6.76 14.10 -22.59
N ILE A 524 5.52 14.12 -23.07
CA ILE A 524 4.35 14.05 -22.20
C ILE A 524 3.44 12.92 -22.65
N THR A 525 2.91 12.20 -21.71
CA THR A 525 1.96 11.12 -21.92
C THR A 525 0.97 11.05 -20.77
N GLY A 526 -0.19 10.51 -21.03
CA GLY A 526 -1.20 10.28 -20.02
C GLY A 526 -2.32 9.40 -20.54
N GLN A 527 -3.11 8.87 -19.62
CA GLN A 527 -4.24 8.00 -19.91
C GLN A 527 -5.54 8.61 -19.40
N SER A 528 -6.65 8.47 -20.18
CA SER A 528 -7.96 9.00 -19.80
C SER A 528 -7.89 10.50 -19.44
N MET A 529 -8.26 10.92 -18.22
CA MET A 529 -8.07 12.29 -17.72
C MET A 529 -6.64 12.82 -18.00
N GLY A 530 -5.61 12.01 -17.76
CA GLY A 530 -4.22 12.38 -18.01
C GLY A 530 -3.92 12.60 -19.49
N CYS A 531 -4.60 11.88 -20.40
CA CYS A 531 -4.54 12.14 -21.82
C CYS A 531 -5.22 13.48 -22.17
N MET A 532 -6.38 13.77 -21.58
CA MET A 532 -7.07 15.06 -21.73
C MET A 532 -6.17 16.21 -21.27
N MET A 533 -5.49 16.07 -20.15
CA MET A 533 -4.48 17.02 -19.69
C MET A 533 -3.30 17.13 -20.66
N THR A 534 -2.88 16.02 -21.30
CA THR A 534 -1.82 16.04 -22.30
C THR A 534 -2.22 16.90 -23.50
N TYR A 535 -3.44 16.74 -24.02
CA TYR A 535 -3.98 17.61 -25.04
C TYR A 535 -3.97 19.09 -24.61
N LEU A 536 -4.50 19.37 -23.43
CA LEU A 536 -4.58 20.74 -22.88
C LEU A 536 -3.19 21.38 -22.75
N LEU A 537 -2.24 20.69 -22.14
CA LEU A 537 -0.91 21.24 -21.89
C LEU A 537 -0.11 21.42 -23.19
N MET A 538 -0.23 20.49 -24.14
CA MET A 538 0.44 20.61 -25.43
C MET A 538 -0.18 21.69 -26.31
N SER A 539 -1.50 21.92 -26.26
CA SER A 539 -2.13 23.00 -27.01
C SER A 539 -1.77 24.38 -26.44
N LYS A 540 -1.71 24.51 -25.10
CA LYS A 540 -1.33 25.76 -24.42
C LYS A 540 0.17 26.08 -24.51
N TYR A 541 1.02 25.05 -24.42
CA TYR A 541 2.46 25.17 -24.30
C TYR A 541 3.19 24.29 -25.32
N PRO A 542 2.92 24.42 -26.65
CA PRO A 542 3.48 23.53 -27.65
C PRO A 542 5.00 23.54 -27.69
N SER A 543 5.64 24.67 -27.37
CA SER A 543 7.11 24.77 -27.33
C SER A 543 7.76 24.03 -26.17
N LEU A 544 7.00 23.65 -25.13
CA LEU A 544 7.53 22.94 -23.96
C LEU A 544 7.83 21.46 -24.29
N PHE A 545 7.11 20.87 -25.24
CA PHE A 545 7.16 19.44 -25.51
C PHE A 545 7.73 19.10 -26.87
N ALA A 546 8.55 18.07 -26.95
CA ALA A 546 9.10 17.50 -28.18
C ALA A 546 8.07 16.58 -28.86
N ALA A 547 7.32 15.81 -28.08
CA ALA A 547 6.31 14.88 -28.59
C ALA A 547 5.28 14.55 -27.50
N GLY A 548 4.11 14.06 -27.94
CA GLY A 548 3.04 13.56 -27.08
C GLY A 548 2.68 12.11 -27.40
N TYR A 549 2.45 11.31 -26.35
CA TYR A 549 1.88 9.97 -26.42
C TYR A 549 0.54 9.95 -25.70
N LEU A 550 -0.56 9.93 -26.47
CA LEU A 550 -1.92 10.19 -26.05
C LEU A 550 -2.71 8.88 -25.97
N VAL A 551 -3.11 8.47 -24.75
CA VAL A 551 -3.72 7.17 -24.53
C VAL A 551 -5.14 7.31 -23.99
N ALA A 552 -6.12 6.87 -24.76
CA ALA A 552 -7.53 6.76 -24.38
C ALA A 552 -8.14 8.06 -23.82
N GLY A 553 -7.90 9.20 -24.44
CA GLY A 553 -8.50 10.47 -24.04
C GLY A 553 -9.03 11.26 -25.25
N HIS A 554 -9.65 12.40 -24.98
CA HIS A 554 -10.18 13.33 -25.98
C HIS A 554 -10.04 14.78 -25.46
N TRP A 555 -10.19 15.74 -26.33
CA TRP A 555 -10.24 17.16 -26.00
C TRP A 555 -11.00 17.92 -27.07
N ARG A 556 -11.43 19.16 -26.79
CA ARG A 556 -12.13 19.99 -27.74
C ARG A 556 -11.26 20.23 -28.98
N ALA A 557 -11.68 19.74 -30.15
CA ALA A 557 -10.89 19.76 -31.37
C ALA A 557 -10.45 21.18 -31.77
N SER A 558 -11.33 22.19 -31.62
CA SER A 558 -11.02 23.59 -31.93
C SER A 558 -9.82 24.19 -31.17
N ASP A 559 -9.42 23.59 -30.05
CA ASP A 559 -8.30 24.07 -29.24
C ASP A 559 -6.95 23.43 -29.65
N LEU A 560 -6.99 22.44 -30.56
CA LEU A 560 -5.85 21.55 -30.83
C LEU A 560 -4.96 21.99 -32.01
N ALA A 561 -5.35 23.00 -32.75
CA ALA A 561 -4.56 23.53 -33.91
C ALA A 561 -3.07 23.77 -33.59
N PRO A 562 -2.67 24.28 -32.39
CA PRO A 562 -1.26 24.49 -32.04
C PRO A 562 -0.39 23.21 -32.01
N MET A 563 -1.04 22.04 -31.89
CA MET A 563 -0.34 20.74 -31.87
C MET A 563 -0.12 20.15 -33.27
N SER A 564 -0.70 20.70 -34.34
CA SER A 564 -0.76 20.09 -35.68
C SER A 564 0.58 19.72 -36.27
N LYS A 565 1.66 20.40 -35.89
CA LYS A 565 3.03 20.15 -36.37
C LYS A 565 3.87 19.32 -35.40
N LYS A 566 3.33 18.99 -34.22
CA LYS A 566 4.08 18.20 -33.24
C LYS A 566 4.06 16.71 -33.58
N PRO A 567 5.12 15.98 -33.26
CA PRO A 567 5.11 14.53 -33.28
C PRO A 567 4.12 13.98 -32.21
N LEU A 568 3.08 13.28 -32.69
CA LEU A 568 2.02 12.74 -31.82
C LEU A 568 1.79 11.27 -32.11
N TRP A 569 1.59 10.49 -31.06
CA TRP A 569 1.10 9.12 -31.18
C TRP A 569 -0.17 8.95 -30.32
N LEU A 570 -1.24 8.51 -30.94
CA LEU A 570 -2.51 8.27 -30.29
C LEU A 570 -2.78 6.77 -30.25
N VAL A 571 -3.36 6.32 -29.11
CA VAL A 571 -3.90 4.96 -28.96
C VAL A 571 -5.27 5.04 -28.33
N SER A 572 -6.28 4.48 -28.98
CA SER A 572 -7.63 4.37 -28.45
C SER A 572 -8.30 3.07 -28.90
N SER A 573 -9.37 2.64 -28.18
CA SER A 573 -10.16 1.48 -28.58
C SER A 573 -11.57 1.88 -29.03
N ALA A 574 -12.44 2.35 -28.12
CA ALA A 574 -13.86 2.59 -28.40
C ALA A 574 -14.37 3.86 -27.72
N GLY A 575 -15.60 4.29 -28.06
CA GLY A 575 -16.31 5.39 -27.46
C GLY A 575 -15.68 6.75 -27.64
N LYS A 576 -15.91 7.67 -26.71
CA LYS A 576 -15.44 9.05 -26.77
C LYS A 576 -13.95 9.21 -27.07
N SER A 577 -13.11 8.29 -26.63
CA SER A 577 -11.66 8.37 -26.88
C SER A 577 -11.31 8.07 -28.34
N LYS A 578 -12.07 7.21 -29.04
CA LYS A 578 -11.93 6.97 -30.47
C LYS A 578 -12.43 8.18 -31.26
N GLU A 579 -13.67 8.61 -30.98
CA GLU A 579 -14.30 9.76 -31.63
C GLU A 579 -13.43 11.01 -31.48
N GLY A 580 -12.97 11.30 -30.27
CA GLY A 580 -12.11 12.46 -30.01
C GLY A 580 -10.72 12.37 -30.67
N ALA A 581 -10.15 11.16 -30.84
CA ALA A 581 -8.91 10.98 -31.60
C ALA A 581 -9.12 11.28 -33.09
N GLU A 582 -10.23 10.81 -33.67
CA GLU A 582 -10.59 11.08 -35.06
C GLU A 582 -10.89 12.57 -35.31
N GLU A 583 -11.62 13.23 -34.40
CA GLU A 583 -11.85 14.69 -34.45
C GLU A 583 -10.55 15.49 -34.35
N ALA A 584 -9.65 15.11 -33.41
CA ALA A 584 -8.36 15.76 -33.25
C ALA A 584 -7.48 15.63 -34.50
N ILE A 585 -7.46 14.44 -35.12
CA ILE A 585 -6.73 14.19 -36.34
C ILE A 585 -7.29 15.04 -37.50
N ALA A 586 -8.60 15.12 -37.62
CA ALA A 586 -9.25 15.94 -38.65
C ALA A 586 -8.89 17.43 -38.48
N GLU A 587 -8.91 17.95 -37.24
CA GLU A 587 -8.50 19.33 -36.93
C GLU A 587 -7.03 19.58 -37.30
N TRP A 588 -6.13 18.66 -36.91
CA TRP A 588 -4.71 18.81 -37.23
C TRP A 588 -4.42 18.75 -38.73
N GLN A 589 -5.15 17.92 -39.48
CA GLN A 589 -5.00 17.85 -40.94
C GLN A 589 -5.40 19.16 -41.60
N GLN A 590 -6.45 19.85 -41.11
CA GLN A 590 -6.82 21.18 -41.60
C GLN A 590 -5.72 22.21 -41.36
N HIS A 591 -4.89 22.01 -40.34
CA HIS A 591 -3.75 22.86 -40.00
C HIS A 591 -2.41 22.31 -40.48
N GLY A 592 -2.45 21.39 -41.48
CA GLY A 592 -1.28 20.84 -42.17
C GLY A 592 -0.52 19.77 -41.42
N GLY A 593 -1.15 19.11 -40.44
CA GLY A 593 -0.68 17.86 -39.88
C GLY A 593 -0.80 16.71 -40.88
N VAL A 594 0.09 15.75 -40.82
CA VAL A 594 0.07 14.56 -41.68
C VAL A 594 -0.12 13.32 -40.80
N ALA A 595 -1.27 12.69 -40.96
CA ALA A 595 -1.68 11.54 -40.12
C ALA A 595 -1.52 10.23 -40.90
N ALA A 596 -1.08 9.20 -40.18
CA ALA A 596 -1.09 7.81 -40.60
C ALA A 596 -1.85 6.98 -39.54
N THR A 597 -2.67 6.01 -39.96
CA THR A 597 -3.52 5.21 -39.07
C THR A 597 -3.30 3.72 -39.34
N ALA A 598 -3.28 2.93 -38.29
CA ALA A 598 -3.32 1.47 -38.33
C ALA A 598 -4.25 0.91 -37.27
N GLU A 599 -4.81 -0.27 -37.57
CA GLU A 599 -5.71 -0.99 -36.68
C GLU A 599 -5.15 -2.38 -36.35
N TRP A 600 -5.31 -2.80 -35.11
CA TRP A 600 -5.02 -4.17 -34.69
C TRP A 600 -5.84 -4.59 -33.46
N PRO A 601 -6.05 -5.90 -33.24
CA PRO A 601 -6.79 -6.37 -32.09
C PRO A 601 -5.99 -6.20 -30.80
N LEU A 602 -6.69 -6.06 -29.66
CA LEU A 602 -6.07 -6.00 -28.34
C LEU A 602 -5.14 -7.19 -28.05
N THR A 603 -5.47 -8.35 -28.63
CA THR A 603 -4.76 -9.63 -28.47
C THR A 603 -3.59 -9.83 -29.42
N ALA A 604 -3.23 -8.81 -30.24
CA ALA A 604 -2.06 -8.89 -31.12
C ALA A 604 -0.79 -9.23 -30.31
N THR A 605 0.04 -10.11 -30.85
CA THR A 605 1.34 -10.45 -30.26
C THR A 605 2.31 -9.27 -30.32
N ASP A 606 3.43 -9.33 -29.60
CA ASP A 606 4.45 -8.29 -29.64
C ASP A 606 5.03 -8.15 -31.07
N GLU A 607 5.24 -9.25 -31.79
CA GLU A 607 5.73 -9.27 -33.16
C GLU A 607 4.74 -8.61 -34.15
N GLU A 608 3.44 -8.91 -33.99
CA GLU A 608 2.37 -8.32 -34.78
C GLU A 608 2.28 -6.80 -34.56
N ARG A 609 2.37 -6.38 -33.28
CA ARG A 609 2.37 -4.95 -32.91
C ARG A 609 3.59 -4.22 -33.42
N ASP A 610 4.78 -4.82 -33.33
CA ASP A 610 6.02 -4.23 -33.84
C ASP A 610 5.98 -4.10 -35.37
N ALA A 611 5.47 -5.11 -36.06
CA ALA A 611 5.29 -5.07 -37.54
C ALA A 611 4.27 -3.99 -37.95
N ALA A 612 3.12 -3.90 -37.27
CA ALA A 612 2.11 -2.88 -37.51
C ALA A 612 2.64 -1.47 -37.25
N THR A 613 3.39 -1.29 -36.15
CA THR A 613 4.04 -0.02 -35.80
C THR A 613 5.08 0.38 -36.87
N ALA A 614 5.90 -0.57 -37.38
CA ALA A 614 6.85 -0.31 -38.44
C ALA A 614 6.15 0.09 -39.75
N ALA A 615 5.06 -0.60 -40.11
CA ALA A 615 4.25 -0.28 -41.27
C ALA A 615 3.59 1.11 -41.15
N LEU A 616 3.15 1.49 -39.96
CA LEU A 616 2.59 2.80 -39.68
C LEU A 616 3.64 3.91 -39.85
N LEU A 617 4.83 3.72 -39.29
CA LEU A 617 5.94 4.65 -39.43
C LEU A 617 6.40 4.81 -40.86
N ALA A 618 6.35 3.75 -41.68
CA ALA A 618 6.72 3.79 -43.10
C ALA A 618 5.77 4.66 -43.94
N GLN A 619 4.55 4.93 -43.50
CA GLN A 619 3.61 5.85 -44.15
C GLN A 619 4.03 7.31 -43.98
N GLY A 620 4.92 7.59 -43.01
CA GLY A 620 5.39 8.95 -42.75
C GLY A 620 4.36 9.79 -41.98
N GLY A 621 4.64 11.10 -41.90
CA GLY A 621 3.81 12.02 -41.17
C GLY A 621 4.31 12.29 -39.73
N ASN A 622 3.65 13.21 -39.04
CA ASN A 622 3.97 13.60 -37.69
C ASN A 622 2.89 13.11 -36.65
N ILE A 623 1.79 12.58 -37.15
CA ILE A 623 0.66 12.10 -36.33
C ILE A 623 0.45 10.63 -36.64
N HIS A 624 0.61 9.78 -35.65
CA HIS A 624 0.39 8.34 -35.78
C HIS A 624 -0.79 7.92 -34.88
N TYR A 625 -1.71 7.15 -35.45
CA TYR A 625 -2.89 6.68 -34.72
C TYR A 625 -2.98 5.16 -34.79
N SER A 626 -2.96 4.56 -33.61
CA SER A 626 -3.17 3.13 -33.37
C SER A 626 -4.56 2.90 -32.83
N HIS A 627 -5.48 2.39 -33.65
CA HIS A 627 -6.82 2.02 -33.19
C HIS A 627 -6.85 0.53 -32.80
N LEU A 628 -7.23 0.25 -31.56
CA LEU A 628 -7.47 -1.10 -31.08
C LEU A 628 -8.90 -1.50 -31.43
N THR A 629 -9.04 -2.53 -32.30
CA THR A 629 -10.34 -2.95 -32.82
C THR A 629 -11.21 -3.71 -31.81
N SER A 630 -10.69 -3.99 -30.62
CA SER A 630 -11.38 -4.64 -29.51
C SER A 630 -10.90 -4.10 -28.18
N GLY A 631 -11.66 -4.39 -27.12
CA GLY A 631 -11.36 -3.95 -25.77
C GLY A 631 -12.13 -2.70 -25.33
N SER A 632 -12.12 -2.44 -24.04
CA SER A 632 -12.74 -1.31 -23.40
C SER A 632 -11.80 -0.10 -23.32
N HIS A 633 -12.34 1.03 -22.86
CA HIS A 633 -11.54 2.21 -22.52
C HIS A 633 -10.38 1.87 -21.57
N PHE A 634 -10.63 1.05 -20.54
CA PHE A 634 -9.62 0.62 -19.58
C PHE A 634 -8.56 -0.33 -20.19
N ASP A 635 -8.96 -1.17 -21.13
CA ASP A 635 -8.04 -2.10 -21.76
C ASP A 635 -7.01 -1.38 -22.63
N THR A 636 -7.33 -0.20 -23.13
CA THR A 636 -6.44 0.59 -23.97
C THR A 636 -5.10 0.86 -23.29
N TRP A 637 -5.09 1.42 -22.08
CA TRP A 637 -3.81 1.75 -21.42
C TRP A 637 -3.14 0.55 -20.74
N ARG A 638 -3.88 -0.51 -20.47
CA ARG A 638 -3.29 -1.77 -19.99
C ARG A 638 -2.28 -2.33 -20.97
N VAL A 639 -2.48 -2.09 -22.26
CA VAL A 639 -1.58 -2.56 -23.33
C VAL A 639 -0.72 -1.48 -23.96
N ALA A 640 -1.22 -0.25 -24.07
CA ALA A 640 -0.57 0.84 -24.80
C ALA A 640 0.89 1.05 -24.36
N TYR A 641 1.13 1.14 -23.05
CA TYR A 641 2.49 1.37 -22.53
C TYR A 641 3.44 0.17 -22.68
N GLY A 642 2.91 -1.02 -23.00
CA GLY A 642 3.69 -2.19 -23.38
C GLY A 642 4.32 -2.11 -24.77
N PHE A 643 3.87 -1.23 -25.67
CA PHE A 643 4.33 -1.14 -27.07
C PHE A 643 5.74 -0.56 -27.16
N ARG A 644 6.75 -1.42 -27.30
CA ARG A 644 8.17 -1.04 -27.33
C ARG A 644 8.48 -0.10 -28.49
N ALA A 645 7.99 -0.41 -29.67
CA ALA A 645 8.27 0.37 -30.88
C ALA A 645 7.73 1.81 -30.77
N ILE A 646 6.62 2.05 -30.07
CA ILE A 646 6.09 3.40 -29.81
C ILE A 646 7.02 4.15 -28.84
N ARG A 647 7.52 3.48 -27.79
CA ARG A 647 8.49 4.10 -26.87
C ARG A 647 9.78 4.45 -27.58
N ASP A 648 10.30 3.55 -28.41
CA ASP A 648 11.48 3.82 -29.27
C ASP A 648 11.26 5.00 -30.22
N TRP A 649 10.07 5.12 -30.79
CA TRP A 649 9.71 6.26 -31.61
C TRP A 649 9.71 7.56 -30.80
N LEU A 650 9.15 7.58 -29.62
CA LEU A 650 9.06 8.75 -28.76
C LEU A 650 10.43 9.33 -28.45
N PHE A 651 11.41 8.49 -28.08
CA PHE A 651 12.78 8.93 -27.77
C PHE A 651 13.59 9.44 -28.98
N ARG A 652 13.13 9.23 -30.22
CA ARG A 652 13.72 9.81 -31.40
C ARG A 652 13.24 11.24 -31.69
N GLN A 653 12.23 11.73 -31.00
CA GLN A 653 11.67 13.05 -31.25
C GLN A 653 12.46 14.15 -30.53
N HIS A 654 12.59 15.28 -31.18
CA HIS A 654 13.27 16.47 -30.66
C HIS A 654 12.42 17.70 -30.89
N ASN A 655 12.37 18.61 -29.91
CA ASN A 655 11.84 19.94 -30.10
C ASN A 655 12.89 20.78 -30.83
N ARG A 656 12.65 21.13 -32.11
CA ARG A 656 13.64 21.81 -32.97
C ARG A 656 13.63 23.33 -32.80
N GLY A 657 12.85 23.88 -31.84
CA GLY A 657 12.69 25.31 -31.62
C GLY A 657 12.19 25.98 -32.90
N GLU A 658 10.91 26.30 -32.98
CA GLU A 658 10.39 27.26 -33.97
C GLU A 658 10.54 28.65 -33.42
#